data_89dad5e31a41aa954499fc750e083bc5
#
_entry.id   89dad5e31a41aa954499fc750e083bc5
#
_cell.length_a   1.000
_cell.length_b   1.000
_cell.length_c   1.000
_cell.angle_alpha   90.00
_cell.angle_beta   90.00
_cell.angle_gamma   90.00
#
_symmetry.space_group_name_H-M   'P 1'
#
loop_
_entity.id
_entity.type
_entity.pdbx_description
1 polymer ?
#
loop_
_entity_poly.entity_id
_entity_poly.type
_entity_poly.pdbx_seq_one_letter_code
_entity_poly.pdbx_strand_id
1 'polypeptide(L)'
;MQVKESLTNLCGIQLPPKYCTGFDAIQMGKAANQLARVEWHVAKPLAKTYLRRYPANHKTANIWLRRMVDACAAAQSRFPIPVHHLRNDIRRELVAAEWARRCQTLLNNGTEHEWDAAKLLADLGSQAQAWHFCPPLPTDPRHIARKQLGRQLTEEERADIDPAVERFEGAAASLLVRLLDESWWLRKINRAWAVYCELIAILTGQVRKGVSPYASAHAVREFTQRKAAQQAWMASMSAVNEELGQEIDLADAIMGSVANPEIRRHELFVRMRGFEDLAQEQGKLGLFLTLTAPSGYHAWRQGKQDKSKTYQNEDFNGSTPTETNRLLCKQWARFRAALAREGIMAFGFRVAEPHHDGTPHWHCLLFIDPVHQNDFLTLLAYHFTNSARAELKMPNGDLLDQLAEMKIRNKLPRIKWLLDVNDKAVVKAINPRVNWKEIDPTKGSATGYIAKYIAKNIDGHKVGMDYEAEAPVDHTTIAVAAWASCWRIRQFQQIGGPSVSVWRELRRLGDEVIEWDCVLEAARYAADNKRWARFIEAMGGIETPRKDHLIKLSKRLDEGANKYGEDVLRLMGVISDVGQTTAVTRTEGWQIVRKGAAVSGLGEQREPAVGERSELHSSGGSRAPRSSVNNCTEGSKSGVKGSALAKELIRMGLEVSNEDLLLRGCIINADGQYVRLVGDRLIVTRNWPGAGDAVADQLTAEVEAELARNRAASSSELKQQARELMHSGGSVTDWLASLPLQQADEAIATLTRLVDDEEDRGRYQPTEQEQARVASLQADNQRHGAEIAKARARLGVE
;
A
#
# COMPACT_ATOMS: atom_id res chain seq x y z
N MET A 1 44.41 2.07 -36.13
CA MET A 1 44.12 2.29 -34.73
C MET A 1 42.80 3.08 -34.64
N GLN A 2 41.69 2.41 -34.28
CA GLN A 2 40.42 3.06 -34.08
C GLN A 2 40.57 4.12 -32.99
N VAL A 3 40.07 5.32 -33.26
CA VAL A 3 40.04 6.45 -32.32
C VAL A 3 39.25 5.96 -31.08
N LYS A 4 39.97 5.71 -30.00
CA LYS A 4 39.34 5.35 -28.72
C LYS A 4 38.53 6.56 -28.27
N GLU A 5 37.23 6.40 -28.05
CA GLU A 5 36.35 7.40 -27.47
C GLU A 5 36.96 7.96 -26.20
N SER A 6 37.06 9.26 -26.09
CA SER A 6 37.50 9.90 -24.86
C SER A 6 36.30 10.15 -23.93
N LEU A 7 36.50 10.23 -22.62
CA LEU A 7 35.45 10.60 -21.67
C LEU A 7 34.85 11.98 -21.98
N THR A 8 35.65 12.86 -22.58
CA THR A 8 35.22 14.18 -23.01
C THR A 8 34.19 14.06 -24.16
N ASN A 9 34.48 13.22 -25.16
CA ASN A 9 33.57 13.02 -26.30
C ASN A 9 32.29 12.27 -25.87
N LEU A 10 32.45 11.20 -25.07
CA LEU A 10 31.33 10.34 -24.68
C LEU A 10 30.40 11.04 -23.68
N CYS A 11 30.94 11.75 -22.68
CA CYS A 11 30.18 12.25 -21.54
C CYS A 11 30.14 13.78 -21.44
N GLY A 12 30.84 14.50 -22.30
CA GLY A 12 30.99 15.97 -22.23
C GLY A 12 31.66 16.42 -20.92
N ILE A 13 32.63 15.64 -20.42
CA ILE A 13 33.35 15.93 -19.18
C ILE A 13 34.78 16.34 -19.54
N GLN A 14 35.16 17.56 -19.19
CA GLN A 14 36.57 17.99 -19.35
C GLN A 14 37.43 17.30 -18.32
N LEU A 15 38.48 16.60 -18.77
CA LEU A 15 39.46 15.95 -17.93
C LEU A 15 40.53 16.94 -17.47
N PRO A 16 40.96 16.88 -16.19
CA PRO A 16 42.13 17.58 -15.74
C PRO A 16 43.38 17.15 -16.53
N PRO A 17 44.34 18.06 -16.84
CA PRO A 17 45.52 17.76 -17.66
C PRO A 17 46.31 16.52 -17.20
N LYS A 18 46.39 16.27 -15.91
CA LYS A 18 47.05 15.08 -15.32
C LYS A 18 46.46 13.75 -15.79
N TYR A 19 45.22 13.71 -16.24
CA TYR A 19 44.56 12.50 -16.75
C TYR A 19 44.65 12.34 -18.27
N CYS A 20 45.32 13.29 -18.93
CA CYS A 20 45.47 13.29 -20.38
C CYS A 20 46.77 12.66 -20.85
N THR A 21 47.68 12.32 -19.97
CA THR A 21 49.00 11.77 -20.29
C THR A 21 49.33 10.50 -19.54
N GLY A 22 50.27 9.71 -20.05
CA GLY A 22 50.85 8.54 -19.38
C GLY A 22 49.85 7.44 -19.03
N PHE A 23 50.08 6.83 -17.86
CA PHE A 23 49.26 5.74 -17.34
C PHE A 23 47.78 6.14 -17.15
N ASP A 24 47.56 7.36 -16.64
CA ASP A 24 46.21 7.85 -16.36
C ASP A 24 45.39 8.00 -17.64
N ALA A 25 45.99 8.49 -18.75
CA ALA A 25 45.31 8.58 -20.04
C ALA A 25 44.85 7.18 -20.54
N ILE A 26 45.68 6.15 -20.32
CA ILE A 26 45.32 4.77 -20.66
C ILE A 26 44.11 4.29 -19.82
N GLN A 27 44.11 4.61 -18.54
CA GLN A 27 42.98 4.26 -17.66
C GLN A 27 41.71 5.01 -18.01
N MET A 28 41.78 6.29 -18.34
CA MET A 28 40.64 7.09 -18.83
C MET A 28 40.09 6.54 -20.16
N GLY A 29 40.94 6.11 -21.07
CA GLY A 29 40.53 5.43 -22.31
C GLY A 29 39.84 4.08 -22.05
N LYS A 30 40.32 3.28 -21.10
CA LYS A 30 39.66 2.05 -20.66
C LYS A 30 38.28 2.35 -20.05
N ALA A 31 38.19 3.38 -19.22
CA ALA A 31 36.92 3.82 -18.63
C ALA A 31 35.92 4.31 -19.70
N ALA A 32 36.37 5.07 -20.70
CA ALA A 32 35.54 5.49 -21.81
C ALA A 32 34.98 4.30 -22.60
N ASN A 33 35.83 3.31 -22.92
CA ASN A 33 35.40 2.08 -23.59
C ASN A 33 34.38 1.26 -22.80
N GLN A 34 34.49 1.24 -21.47
CA GLN A 34 33.44 0.61 -20.62
C GLN A 34 32.15 1.42 -20.67
N LEU A 35 32.21 2.73 -20.51
CA LEU A 35 31.06 3.62 -20.49
C LEU A 35 30.31 3.69 -21.83
N ALA A 36 31.00 3.44 -22.95
CA ALA A 36 30.38 3.36 -24.28
C ALA A 36 29.36 2.20 -24.41
N ARG A 37 29.35 1.25 -23.47
CA ARG A 37 28.37 0.13 -23.43
C ARG A 37 27.01 0.53 -22.88
N VAL A 38 26.88 1.72 -22.33
CA VAL A 38 25.64 2.26 -21.76
C VAL A 38 25.30 3.61 -22.37
N GLU A 39 24.02 3.96 -22.36
CA GLU A 39 23.54 5.22 -22.90
C GLU A 39 24.20 6.44 -22.21
N TRP A 40 24.43 7.52 -22.96
CA TRP A 40 25.16 8.69 -22.49
C TRP A 40 24.60 9.30 -21.18
N HIS A 41 23.27 9.27 -20.96
CA HIS A 41 22.64 9.77 -19.76
C HIS A 41 22.96 8.92 -18.52
N VAL A 42 23.33 7.66 -18.72
CA VAL A 42 23.81 6.73 -17.69
C VAL A 42 25.34 6.86 -17.55
N ALA A 43 26.03 6.94 -18.68
CA ALA A 43 27.50 7.06 -18.73
C ALA A 43 28.00 8.30 -17.97
N LYS A 44 27.36 9.46 -18.16
CA LYS A 44 27.79 10.74 -17.58
C LYS A 44 27.84 10.74 -16.03
N PRO A 45 26.79 10.33 -15.27
CA PRO A 45 26.86 10.23 -13.81
C PRO A 45 27.84 9.16 -13.32
N LEU A 46 27.99 8.05 -14.06
CA LEU A 46 28.99 7.03 -13.74
C LEU A 46 30.41 7.57 -13.93
N ALA A 47 30.69 8.29 -15.03
CA ALA A 47 31.98 8.93 -15.28
C ALA A 47 32.33 9.93 -14.19
N LYS A 48 31.41 10.82 -13.77
CA LYS A 48 31.60 11.75 -12.67
C LYS A 48 31.96 11.05 -11.36
N THR A 49 31.31 9.94 -11.06
CA THR A 49 31.57 9.16 -9.85
C THR A 49 32.90 8.42 -9.95
N TYR A 50 33.24 7.89 -11.12
CA TYR A 50 34.53 7.27 -11.39
C TYR A 50 35.69 8.24 -11.16
N LEU A 51 35.62 9.46 -11.74
CA LEU A 51 36.62 10.49 -11.60
C LEU A 51 36.82 10.94 -10.14
N ARG A 52 35.79 10.92 -9.31
CA ARG A 52 35.91 11.18 -7.87
C ARG A 52 36.58 10.05 -7.10
N ARG A 53 36.39 8.79 -7.50
CA ARG A 53 36.97 7.60 -6.85
C ARG A 53 38.38 7.33 -7.30
N TYR A 54 38.69 7.65 -8.54
CA TYR A 54 39.97 7.32 -9.19
C TYR A 54 41.20 7.81 -8.43
N PRO A 55 41.27 9.08 -7.91
CA PRO A 55 42.46 9.56 -7.18
C PRO A 55 42.73 8.81 -5.89
N ALA A 56 41.73 8.29 -5.22
CA ALA A 56 41.91 7.55 -3.98
C ALA A 56 42.49 6.14 -4.22
N ASN A 57 41.92 5.41 -5.18
CA ASN A 57 42.44 4.10 -5.60
C ASN A 57 41.90 3.73 -6.99
N HIS A 58 42.78 3.76 -7.99
CA HIS A 58 42.42 3.47 -9.38
C HIS A 58 41.94 2.02 -9.61
N LYS A 59 42.47 1.04 -8.89
CA LYS A 59 42.06 -0.37 -9.04
C LYS A 59 40.62 -0.57 -8.56
N THR A 60 40.28 -0.06 -7.40
CA THR A 60 38.90 -0.14 -6.86
C THR A 60 37.94 0.67 -7.69
N ALA A 61 38.32 1.83 -8.21
CA ALA A 61 37.53 2.64 -9.11
C ALA A 61 37.22 1.90 -10.42
N ASN A 62 38.20 1.20 -11.02
CA ASN A 62 38.02 0.40 -12.22
C ASN A 62 37.06 -0.79 -12.01
N ILE A 63 37.21 -1.51 -10.86
CA ILE A 63 36.34 -2.62 -10.50
C ILE A 63 34.90 -2.10 -10.31
N TRP A 64 34.74 -0.98 -9.58
CA TRP A 64 33.45 -0.34 -9.38
C TRP A 64 32.80 0.04 -10.71
N LEU A 65 33.54 0.73 -11.60
CA LEU A 65 33.01 1.17 -12.87
C LEU A 65 32.50 0.00 -13.72
N ARG A 66 33.26 -1.09 -13.80
CA ARG A 66 32.89 -2.28 -14.55
C ARG A 66 31.58 -2.87 -14.01
N ARG A 67 31.49 -3.09 -12.67
CA ARG A 67 30.28 -3.62 -12.05
C ARG A 67 29.05 -2.75 -12.35
N MET A 68 29.21 -1.43 -12.29
CA MET A 68 28.12 -0.51 -12.55
C MET A 68 27.68 -0.51 -14.00
N VAL A 69 28.64 -0.49 -14.91
CA VAL A 69 28.34 -0.56 -16.34
C VAL A 69 27.68 -1.89 -16.68
N ASP A 70 28.16 -3.02 -16.15
CA ASP A 70 27.56 -4.33 -16.38
C ASP A 70 26.10 -4.38 -15.86
N ALA A 71 25.84 -3.85 -14.67
CA ALA A 71 24.49 -3.79 -14.11
C ALA A 71 23.55 -2.88 -14.92
N CYS A 72 24.04 -1.72 -15.34
CA CYS A 72 23.24 -0.79 -16.17
C CYS A 72 23.02 -1.35 -17.58
N ALA A 73 24.02 -1.99 -18.18
CA ALA A 73 23.88 -2.64 -19.49
C ALA A 73 22.89 -3.82 -19.43
N ALA A 74 22.90 -4.61 -18.33
CA ALA A 74 21.92 -5.65 -18.10
C ALA A 74 20.49 -5.08 -17.94
N ALA A 75 20.34 -3.90 -17.34
CA ALA A 75 19.05 -3.23 -17.28
C ALA A 75 18.57 -2.75 -18.67
N GLN A 76 19.48 -2.27 -19.51
CA GLN A 76 19.20 -1.84 -20.89
C GLN A 76 18.85 -3.03 -21.80
N SER A 77 19.52 -4.16 -21.64
CA SER A 77 19.29 -5.35 -22.47
C SER A 77 17.91 -6.00 -22.27
N ARG A 78 17.13 -5.53 -21.29
CA ARG A 78 15.71 -5.94 -21.09
C ARG A 78 14.78 -5.35 -22.17
N PHE A 79 15.25 -4.40 -22.98
CA PHE A 79 14.46 -3.79 -24.03
C PHE A 79 14.87 -4.38 -25.40
N PRO A 80 13.92 -4.70 -26.28
CA PRO A 80 14.21 -5.22 -27.63
C PRO A 80 14.67 -4.12 -28.58
N ILE A 81 14.65 -2.89 -28.14
CA ILE A 81 15.08 -1.69 -28.88
C ILE A 81 16.02 -0.83 -28.02
N PRO A 82 16.88 0.00 -28.62
CA PRO A 82 17.71 0.95 -27.88
C PRO A 82 16.86 1.87 -27.00
N VAL A 83 17.21 2.00 -25.72
CA VAL A 83 16.39 2.73 -24.73
C VAL A 83 16.27 4.23 -24.99
N HIS A 84 17.19 4.84 -25.79
CA HIS A 84 17.06 6.23 -26.17
C HIS A 84 15.80 6.53 -27.01
N HIS A 85 15.24 5.52 -27.67
CA HIS A 85 13.95 5.64 -28.37
C HIS A 85 12.77 5.80 -27.42
N LEU A 86 12.94 5.53 -26.11
CA LEU A 86 11.89 5.62 -25.12
C LEU A 86 11.92 6.91 -24.29
N ARG A 87 12.89 7.81 -24.52
CA ARG A 87 13.07 9.01 -23.68
C ARG A 87 11.99 10.07 -23.86
N ASN A 88 11.35 10.11 -25.02
CA ASN A 88 10.31 11.08 -25.37
C ASN A 88 8.95 10.37 -25.44
N ASP A 89 7.91 11.05 -24.95
CA ASP A 89 6.54 10.50 -24.92
C ASP A 89 6.05 10.19 -26.33
N ILE A 90 6.24 11.09 -27.29
CA ILE A 90 5.87 10.90 -28.71
C ILE A 90 6.55 9.66 -29.28
N ARG A 91 7.84 9.46 -28.97
CA ARG A 91 8.55 8.25 -29.45
C ARG A 91 7.99 6.98 -28.83
N ARG A 92 7.58 7.02 -27.53
CA ARG A 92 6.94 5.86 -26.91
C ARG A 92 5.58 5.54 -27.53
N GLU A 93 4.83 6.55 -27.94
CA GLU A 93 3.58 6.38 -28.72
C GLU A 93 3.86 5.73 -30.06
N LEU A 94 4.85 6.24 -30.82
CA LEU A 94 5.24 5.64 -32.10
C LEU A 94 5.70 4.17 -31.97
N VAL A 95 6.48 3.87 -30.93
CA VAL A 95 6.90 2.49 -30.62
C VAL A 95 5.70 1.64 -30.29
N ALA A 96 4.75 2.13 -29.50
CA ALA A 96 3.54 1.40 -29.16
C ALA A 96 2.69 1.07 -30.40
N ALA A 97 2.48 2.06 -31.28
CA ALA A 97 1.78 1.87 -32.54
C ALA A 97 2.51 0.88 -33.47
N GLU A 98 3.83 0.95 -33.53
CA GLU A 98 4.62 0.00 -34.33
C GLU A 98 4.46 -1.44 -33.84
N TRP A 99 4.54 -1.67 -32.52
CA TRP A 99 4.40 -3.03 -31.98
C TRP A 99 2.97 -3.58 -32.10
N ALA A 100 1.96 -2.74 -31.94
CA ALA A 100 0.57 -3.12 -32.23
C ALA A 100 0.40 -3.51 -33.72
N ARG A 101 0.98 -2.72 -34.64
CA ARG A 101 0.95 -3.01 -36.07
C ARG A 101 1.70 -4.30 -36.40
N ARG A 102 2.85 -4.59 -35.80
CA ARG A 102 3.55 -5.88 -35.97
C ARG A 102 2.67 -7.04 -35.56
N CYS A 103 1.96 -6.94 -34.44
CA CYS A 103 1.00 -7.94 -34.01
C CYS A 103 -0.17 -8.10 -35.00
N GLN A 104 -0.67 -6.99 -35.57
CA GLN A 104 -1.72 -7.04 -36.58
C GLN A 104 -1.24 -7.76 -37.87
N THR A 105 -0.03 -7.48 -38.33
CA THR A 105 0.56 -8.16 -39.48
C THR A 105 0.70 -9.67 -39.23
N LEU A 106 1.17 -10.05 -38.02
CA LEU A 106 1.27 -11.47 -37.63
C LEU A 106 -0.11 -12.16 -37.58
N LEU A 107 -1.12 -11.45 -37.08
CA LEU A 107 -2.49 -11.96 -37.05
C LEU A 107 -3.02 -12.20 -38.46
N ASN A 108 -2.85 -11.22 -39.38
CA ASN A 108 -3.29 -11.34 -40.76
C ASN A 108 -2.62 -12.54 -41.44
N ASN A 109 -1.29 -12.65 -41.32
CA ASN A 109 -0.55 -13.79 -41.86
C ASN A 109 -1.03 -15.12 -41.26
N GLY A 110 -1.30 -15.17 -39.96
CA GLY A 110 -1.81 -16.36 -39.28
C GLY A 110 -3.20 -16.75 -39.76
N THR A 111 -4.04 -15.77 -40.07
CA THR A 111 -5.39 -15.99 -40.63
C THR A 111 -5.29 -16.53 -42.06
N GLU A 112 -4.41 -15.99 -42.91
CA GLU A 112 -4.17 -16.49 -44.28
C GLU A 112 -3.65 -17.91 -44.29
N HIS A 113 -2.91 -18.32 -43.24
CA HIS A 113 -2.33 -19.69 -43.15
C HIS A 113 -3.11 -20.59 -42.20
N GLU A 114 -4.31 -20.21 -41.77
CA GLU A 114 -5.23 -21.00 -40.90
C GLU A 114 -4.54 -21.48 -39.61
N TRP A 115 -3.75 -20.59 -38.95
CA TRP A 115 -3.09 -20.95 -37.71
C TRP A 115 -4.12 -21.13 -36.58
N ASP A 116 -3.89 -22.13 -35.76
CA ASP A 116 -4.71 -22.31 -34.55
C ASP A 116 -4.43 -21.25 -33.50
N ALA A 117 -5.35 -21.10 -32.54
CA ALA A 117 -5.26 -20.10 -31.47
C ALA A 117 -3.97 -20.23 -30.65
N ALA A 118 -3.47 -21.44 -30.44
CA ALA A 118 -2.25 -21.67 -29.66
C ALA A 118 -1.01 -21.13 -30.40
N LYS A 119 -0.93 -21.33 -31.70
CA LYS A 119 0.17 -20.83 -32.55
C LYS A 119 0.10 -19.30 -32.67
N LEU A 120 -1.07 -18.74 -32.93
CA LEU A 120 -1.28 -17.28 -32.97
C LEU A 120 -0.85 -16.65 -31.66
N LEU A 121 -1.28 -17.24 -30.52
CA LEU A 121 -0.93 -16.75 -29.21
C LEU A 121 0.59 -16.84 -28.94
N ALA A 122 1.24 -17.92 -29.39
CA ALA A 122 2.68 -18.08 -29.23
C ALA A 122 3.45 -17.03 -30.03
N ASP A 123 3.11 -16.84 -31.31
CA ASP A 123 3.80 -15.93 -32.20
C ASP A 123 3.57 -14.45 -31.84
N LEU A 124 2.33 -14.04 -31.60
CA LEU A 124 2.02 -12.68 -31.14
C LEU A 124 2.56 -12.44 -29.73
N GLY A 125 2.43 -13.42 -28.84
CA GLY A 125 2.93 -13.33 -27.47
C GLY A 125 4.44 -13.18 -27.40
N SER A 126 5.19 -13.74 -28.35
CA SER A 126 6.64 -13.57 -28.45
C SER A 126 7.04 -12.11 -28.55
N GLN A 127 6.23 -11.29 -29.23
CA GLN A 127 6.45 -9.83 -29.34
C GLN A 127 6.42 -9.16 -27.97
N ALA A 128 5.47 -9.52 -27.11
CA ALA A 128 5.40 -8.96 -25.75
C ALA A 128 6.45 -9.59 -24.81
N GLN A 129 6.82 -10.85 -25.01
CA GLN A 129 7.88 -11.51 -24.24
C GLN A 129 9.23 -10.85 -24.47
N ALA A 130 9.51 -10.37 -25.67
CA ALA A 130 10.72 -9.61 -25.98
C ALA A 130 10.89 -8.37 -25.07
N TRP A 131 9.78 -7.80 -24.58
CA TRP A 131 9.77 -6.67 -23.64
C TRP A 131 9.80 -7.10 -22.16
N HIS A 132 9.87 -8.39 -21.86
CA HIS A 132 9.86 -8.95 -20.51
C HIS A 132 8.68 -8.50 -19.63
N PHE A 133 7.56 -8.07 -20.21
CA PHE A 133 6.37 -7.67 -19.49
C PHE A 133 5.09 -8.40 -19.88
N CYS A 134 5.21 -9.46 -20.69
CA CYS A 134 4.07 -10.29 -20.99
C CYS A 134 3.59 -11.05 -19.76
N PRO A 135 2.28 -11.13 -19.51
CA PRO A 135 1.74 -12.09 -18.57
C PRO A 135 2.07 -13.51 -19.06
N PRO A 136 2.11 -14.51 -18.18
CA PRO A 136 2.23 -15.90 -18.61
C PRO A 136 1.17 -16.19 -19.67
N LEU A 137 1.59 -16.75 -20.80
CA LEU A 137 0.65 -17.16 -21.83
C LEU A 137 -0.20 -18.31 -21.27
N PRO A 138 -1.52 -18.30 -21.49
CA PRO A 138 -2.34 -19.43 -21.12
C PRO A 138 -1.86 -20.68 -21.87
N THR A 139 -1.82 -21.82 -21.19
CA THR A 139 -1.39 -23.08 -21.79
C THR A 139 -2.62 -23.84 -22.27
N ASP A 140 -2.62 -24.31 -23.50
CA ASP A 140 -3.69 -25.10 -24.07
C ASP A 140 -3.91 -26.39 -23.23
N PRO A 141 -5.10 -26.60 -22.68
CA PRO A 141 -5.41 -27.82 -21.91
C PRO A 141 -5.19 -29.11 -22.69
N ARG A 142 -5.43 -29.09 -23.99
CA ARG A 142 -5.17 -30.23 -24.90
C ARG A 142 -3.69 -30.60 -24.92
N HIS A 143 -2.80 -29.61 -24.89
CA HIS A 143 -1.36 -29.85 -24.81
C HIS A 143 -0.94 -30.46 -23.47
N ILE A 144 -1.52 -29.97 -22.35
CA ILE A 144 -1.25 -30.49 -21.02
C ILE A 144 -1.69 -31.95 -20.91
N ALA A 145 -2.92 -32.25 -21.36
CA ALA A 145 -3.48 -33.59 -21.30
C ALA A 145 -2.68 -34.58 -22.17
N ARG A 146 -2.33 -34.21 -23.42
CA ARG A 146 -1.45 -35.02 -24.27
C ARG A 146 -0.09 -35.31 -23.63
N LYS A 147 0.52 -34.29 -22.97
CA LYS A 147 1.80 -34.44 -22.28
C LYS A 147 1.71 -35.39 -21.09
N GLN A 148 0.61 -35.35 -20.36
CA GLN A 148 0.38 -36.24 -19.20
C GLN A 148 0.11 -37.66 -19.60
N LEU A 149 -0.66 -37.89 -20.66
CA LEU A 149 -1.04 -39.22 -21.15
C LEU A 149 0.03 -39.86 -22.03
N GLY A 150 0.93 -39.07 -22.62
CA GLY A 150 1.94 -39.58 -23.58
C GLY A 150 1.36 -40.05 -24.93
N ARG A 151 0.07 -39.77 -25.20
CA ARG A 151 -0.67 -40.13 -26.41
C ARG A 151 -1.68 -39.07 -26.82
N GLN A 152 -2.30 -39.28 -28.01
CA GLN A 152 -3.44 -38.46 -28.43
C GLN A 152 -4.67 -38.75 -27.55
N LEU A 153 -5.52 -37.73 -27.38
CA LEU A 153 -6.76 -37.81 -26.63
C LEU A 153 -7.84 -38.55 -27.41
N THR A 154 -8.63 -39.40 -26.75
CA THR A 154 -9.85 -39.95 -27.27
C THR A 154 -10.96 -38.89 -27.38
N GLU A 155 -12.08 -39.20 -28.05
CA GLU A 155 -13.19 -38.24 -28.12
C GLU A 155 -13.84 -37.97 -26.76
N GLU A 156 -14.00 -38.98 -25.92
CA GLU A 156 -14.48 -38.83 -24.55
C GLU A 156 -13.56 -37.93 -23.71
N GLU A 157 -12.23 -38.18 -23.74
CA GLU A 157 -11.24 -37.36 -23.04
C GLU A 157 -11.18 -35.90 -23.55
N ARG A 158 -11.52 -35.68 -24.83
CA ARG A 158 -11.68 -34.30 -25.38
C ARG A 158 -12.91 -33.63 -24.80
N ALA A 159 -14.06 -34.31 -24.76
CA ALA A 159 -15.29 -33.77 -24.18
C ALA A 159 -15.09 -33.40 -22.71
N ASP A 160 -14.36 -34.18 -21.92
CA ASP A 160 -14.08 -33.87 -20.51
C ASP A 160 -13.27 -32.59 -20.34
N ILE A 161 -12.41 -32.22 -21.28
CA ILE A 161 -11.60 -30.99 -21.19
C ILE A 161 -12.18 -29.80 -21.93
N ASP A 162 -13.27 -29.97 -22.70
CA ASP A 162 -13.90 -28.88 -23.48
C ASP A 162 -14.19 -27.61 -22.66
N PRO A 163 -14.72 -27.65 -21.40
CA PRO A 163 -14.91 -26.44 -20.61
C PRO A 163 -13.61 -25.74 -20.23
N ALA A 164 -12.48 -26.46 -20.19
CA ALA A 164 -11.16 -25.88 -19.97
C ALA A 164 -10.59 -25.28 -21.26
N VAL A 165 -10.91 -25.88 -22.40
CA VAL A 165 -10.55 -25.40 -23.74
C VAL A 165 -11.27 -24.08 -24.03
N GLU A 166 -12.57 -23.97 -23.81
CA GLU A 166 -13.33 -22.73 -23.96
C GLU A 166 -12.75 -21.60 -23.13
N ARG A 167 -12.42 -21.88 -21.86
CA ARG A 167 -11.76 -20.89 -20.99
C ARG A 167 -10.39 -20.46 -21.51
N PHE A 168 -9.63 -21.40 -22.07
CA PHE A 168 -8.34 -21.10 -22.69
C PHE A 168 -8.54 -20.23 -23.93
N GLU A 169 -9.45 -20.56 -24.81
CA GLU A 169 -9.72 -19.84 -26.05
C GLU A 169 -10.21 -18.42 -25.76
N GLY A 170 -11.13 -18.25 -24.81
CA GLY A 170 -11.57 -16.93 -24.35
C GLY A 170 -10.43 -16.09 -23.76
N ALA A 171 -9.56 -16.70 -22.93
CA ALA A 171 -8.38 -16.01 -22.37
C ALA A 171 -7.35 -15.66 -23.45
N ALA A 172 -7.16 -16.55 -24.43
CA ALA A 172 -6.27 -16.32 -25.59
C ALA A 172 -6.79 -15.18 -26.46
N ALA A 173 -8.08 -15.20 -26.83
CA ALA A 173 -8.72 -14.14 -27.59
C ALA A 173 -8.56 -12.77 -26.91
N SER A 174 -8.86 -12.68 -25.61
CA SER A 174 -8.68 -11.45 -24.84
C SER A 174 -7.24 -10.96 -24.82
N LEU A 175 -6.26 -11.85 -24.78
CA LEU A 175 -4.85 -11.46 -24.83
C LEU A 175 -4.46 -11.00 -26.22
N LEU A 176 -4.92 -11.67 -27.29
CA LEU A 176 -4.69 -11.28 -28.68
C LEU A 176 -5.21 -9.85 -28.95
N VAL A 177 -6.45 -9.57 -28.55
CA VAL A 177 -7.03 -8.20 -28.69
C VAL A 177 -6.19 -7.17 -27.93
N ARG A 178 -5.61 -7.49 -26.77
CA ARG A 178 -4.68 -6.59 -26.07
C ARG A 178 -3.40 -6.33 -26.86
N LEU A 179 -2.86 -7.34 -27.52
CA LEU A 179 -1.64 -7.21 -28.31
C LEU A 179 -1.84 -6.36 -29.57
N LEU A 180 -3.08 -6.21 -30.02
CA LEU A 180 -3.46 -5.32 -31.11
C LEU A 180 -3.75 -3.87 -30.66
N ASP A 181 -3.93 -3.65 -29.35
CA ASP A 181 -4.30 -2.33 -28.79
C ASP A 181 -3.05 -1.47 -28.52
N GLU A 182 -2.84 -0.43 -29.30
CA GLU A 182 -1.75 0.56 -29.13
C GLU A 182 -1.74 1.15 -27.71
N SER A 183 -2.91 1.43 -27.16
CA SER A 183 -3.04 2.00 -25.79
C SER A 183 -2.59 1.01 -24.72
N TRP A 184 -2.71 -0.29 -24.96
CA TRP A 184 -2.17 -1.32 -24.08
C TRP A 184 -0.64 -1.34 -24.11
N TRP A 185 -0.05 -1.29 -25.31
CA TRP A 185 1.40 -1.21 -25.50
C TRP A 185 1.97 0.02 -24.85
N LEU A 186 1.38 1.21 -25.10
CA LEU A 186 1.83 2.47 -24.53
C LEU A 186 1.85 2.44 -23.01
N ARG A 187 0.79 1.93 -22.37
CA ARG A 187 0.76 1.76 -20.90
C ARG A 187 1.86 0.84 -20.40
N LYS A 188 2.17 -0.24 -21.10
CA LYS A 188 3.23 -1.20 -20.72
C LYS A 188 4.62 -0.60 -20.93
N ILE A 189 4.86 0.05 -22.05
CA ILE A 189 6.13 0.71 -22.41
C ILE A 189 6.42 1.85 -21.43
N ASN A 190 5.46 2.72 -21.16
CA ASN A 190 5.60 3.82 -20.19
C ASN A 190 5.98 3.28 -18.80
N ARG A 191 5.38 2.18 -18.38
CA ARG A 191 5.75 1.54 -17.14
C ARG A 191 7.15 0.96 -17.16
N ALA A 192 7.51 0.22 -18.20
CA ALA A 192 8.85 -0.36 -18.36
C ALA A 192 9.92 0.73 -18.33
N TRP A 193 9.67 1.84 -19.01
CA TRP A 193 10.53 3.02 -19.00
C TRP A 193 10.68 3.63 -17.60
N ALA A 194 9.58 3.84 -16.86
CA ALA A 194 9.63 4.37 -15.50
C ALA A 194 10.42 3.46 -14.55
N VAL A 195 10.20 2.14 -14.62
CA VAL A 195 10.95 1.14 -13.85
C VAL A 195 12.43 1.15 -14.21
N TYR A 196 12.77 1.26 -15.49
CA TYR A 196 14.15 1.37 -15.94
C TYR A 196 14.83 2.64 -15.40
N CYS A 197 14.21 3.80 -15.53
CA CYS A 197 14.75 5.05 -15.02
C CYS A 197 15.04 4.97 -13.51
N GLU A 198 14.12 4.40 -12.75
CA GLU A 198 14.26 4.26 -11.32
C GLU A 198 15.33 3.23 -10.93
N LEU A 199 15.43 2.10 -11.65
CA LEU A 199 16.50 1.12 -11.46
C LEU A 199 17.88 1.75 -11.73
N ILE A 200 18.03 2.50 -12.81
CA ILE A 200 19.27 3.24 -13.11
C ILE A 200 19.58 4.25 -12.00
N ALA A 201 18.57 4.94 -11.47
CA ALA A 201 18.76 5.88 -10.37
C ALA A 201 19.25 5.19 -9.09
N ILE A 202 18.72 3.99 -8.76
CA ILE A 202 19.20 3.17 -7.65
C ILE A 202 20.66 2.75 -7.90
N LEU A 203 20.97 2.17 -9.06
CA LEU A 203 22.31 1.71 -9.40
C LEU A 203 23.35 2.83 -9.37
N THR A 204 23.01 4.02 -9.87
CA THR A 204 23.92 5.17 -9.93
C THR A 204 23.96 5.99 -8.64
N GLY A 205 23.23 5.58 -7.61
CA GLY A 205 23.25 6.22 -6.29
C GLY A 205 22.46 7.53 -6.20
N GLN A 206 21.50 7.72 -7.08
CA GLN A 206 20.57 8.83 -6.99
C GLN A 206 19.45 8.56 -5.99
N VAL A 207 19.15 7.25 -5.72
CA VAL A 207 18.21 6.84 -4.68
C VAL A 207 19.03 6.33 -3.49
N ARG A 208 19.21 7.16 -2.50
CA ARG A 208 19.87 6.83 -1.22
C ARG A 208 19.77 7.99 -0.24
N LYS A 209 20.02 7.72 1.03
CA LYS A 209 20.14 8.74 2.07
C LYS A 209 21.14 9.83 1.67
N GLY A 210 20.82 11.08 1.95
CA GLY A 210 21.65 12.25 1.63
C GLY A 210 21.62 12.67 0.15
N VAL A 211 20.80 12.03 -0.72
CA VAL A 211 20.58 12.45 -2.13
C VAL A 211 19.08 12.55 -2.39
N SER A 212 18.41 11.43 -2.58
CA SER A 212 16.96 11.34 -2.71
C SER A 212 16.52 9.99 -2.11
N PRO A 213 16.11 9.95 -0.84
CA PRO A 213 15.69 8.72 -0.20
C PRO A 213 14.39 8.21 -0.80
N TYR A 214 14.22 6.88 -0.80
CA TYR A 214 13.02 6.12 -1.23
C TYR A 214 12.77 6.09 -2.73
N ALA A 215 12.82 7.22 -3.44
CA ALA A 215 12.63 7.32 -4.87
C ALA A 215 13.52 8.43 -5.46
N SER A 216 13.82 8.34 -6.75
CA SER A 216 14.58 9.37 -7.43
C SER A 216 13.80 10.68 -7.55
N ALA A 217 14.49 11.82 -7.60
CA ALA A 217 13.87 13.11 -7.84
C ALA A 217 13.08 13.15 -9.17
N HIS A 218 13.50 12.34 -10.15
CA HIS A 218 12.75 12.17 -11.40
C HIS A 218 11.41 11.48 -11.17
N ALA A 219 11.41 10.32 -10.49
CA ALA A 219 10.19 9.59 -10.20
C ALA A 219 9.21 10.40 -9.34
N VAL A 220 9.72 11.18 -8.39
CA VAL A 220 8.89 12.09 -7.57
C VAL A 220 8.23 13.17 -8.42
N ARG A 221 8.97 13.82 -9.32
CA ARG A 221 8.41 14.83 -10.24
C ARG A 221 7.35 14.24 -11.15
N GLU A 222 7.65 13.13 -11.82
CA GLU A 222 6.71 12.43 -12.69
C GLU A 222 5.42 12.03 -11.94
N PHE A 223 5.56 11.55 -10.72
CA PHE A 223 4.42 11.19 -9.88
C PHE A 223 3.58 12.43 -9.55
N THR A 224 4.21 13.53 -9.15
CA THR A 224 3.53 14.79 -8.79
C THR A 224 2.81 15.39 -9.99
N GLN A 225 3.48 15.47 -11.16
CA GLN A 225 2.87 15.98 -12.39
C GLN A 225 1.67 15.14 -12.82
N ARG A 226 1.81 13.81 -12.78
CA ARG A 226 0.71 12.90 -13.11
C ARG A 226 -0.47 13.05 -12.14
N LYS A 227 -0.21 13.24 -10.85
CA LYS A 227 -1.23 13.47 -9.84
C LYS A 227 -1.95 14.81 -10.07
N ALA A 228 -1.20 15.87 -10.39
CA ALA A 228 -1.76 17.19 -10.73
C ALA A 228 -2.64 17.12 -11.99
N ALA A 229 -2.15 16.47 -13.04
CA ALA A 229 -2.93 16.28 -14.28
C ALA A 229 -4.23 15.47 -14.02
N GLN A 230 -4.15 14.42 -13.19
CA GLN A 230 -5.33 13.66 -12.79
C GLN A 230 -6.33 14.53 -12.00
N GLN A 231 -5.87 15.37 -11.09
CA GLN A 231 -6.72 16.29 -10.35
C GLN A 231 -7.38 17.32 -11.25
N ALA A 232 -6.63 17.90 -12.18
CA ALA A 232 -7.18 18.85 -13.18
C ALA A 232 -8.24 18.18 -14.05
N TRP A 233 -8.00 16.96 -14.50
CA TRP A 233 -8.98 16.20 -15.25
C TRP A 233 -10.25 15.93 -14.44
N MET A 234 -10.13 15.44 -13.18
CA MET A 234 -11.28 15.20 -12.32
C MET A 234 -12.08 16.48 -12.06
N ALA A 235 -11.40 17.62 -11.88
CA ALA A 235 -12.07 18.92 -11.68
C ALA A 235 -12.86 19.39 -12.92
N SER A 236 -12.52 18.88 -14.11
CA SER A 236 -13.25 19.20 -15.36
C SER A 236 -14.41 18.25 -15.68
N MET A 237 -14.68 17.26 -14.82
CA MET A 237 -15.67 16.21 -15.07
C MET A 237 -16.76 16.19 -14.02
N SER A 238 -17.98 15.80 -14.42
CA SER A 238 -19.11 15.48 -13.54
C SER A 238 -19.53 14.03 -13.72
N ALA A 239 -20.08 13.44 -12.67
CA ALA A 239 -20.81 12.18 -12.74
C ALA A 239 -22.31 12.53 -12.81
N VAL A 240 -22.98 12.10 -13.87
CA VAL A 240 -24.39 12.37 -14.13
C VAL A 240 -25.15 11.04 -14.12
N ASN A 241 -26.29 11.03 -13.46
CA ASN A 241 -27.28 9.96 -13.54
C ASN A 241 -28.57 10.54 -14.09
N GLU A 242 -28.91 10.23 -15.32
CA GLU A 242 -30.09 10.76 -16.01
C GLU A 242 -31.40 10.24 -15.42
N GLU A 243 -31.44 8.97 -14.97
CA GLU A 243 -32.62 8.34 -14.38
C GLU A 243 -33.01 8.98 -13.04
N LEU A 244 -31.99 9.39 -12.26
CA LEU A 244 -32.18 10.04 -10.95
C LEU A 244 -32.20 11.57 -11.05
N GLY A 245 -31.88 12.15 -12.20
CA GLY A 245 -31.72 13.59 -12.38
C GLY A 245 -30.61 14.18 -11.51
N GLN A 246 -29.58 13.42 -11.22
CA GLN A 246 -28.50 13.81 -10.32
C GLN A 246 -27.21 14.09 -11.09
N GLU A 247 -26.58 15.21 -10.75
CA GLU A 247 -25.22 15.54 -11.19
C GLU A 247 -24.36 15.79 -9.96
N ILE A 248 -23.19 15.16 -9.92
CA ILE A 248 -22.21 15.27 -8.81
C ILE A 248 -20.87 15.65 -9.43
N ASP A 249 -20.19 16.63 -8.83
CA ASP A 249 -18.80 16.95 -9.19
C ASP A 249 -17.91 15.71 -8.96
N LEU A 250 -17.19 15.29 -9.99
CA LEU A 250 -16.34 14.09 -9.90
C LEU A 250 -15.22 14.27 -8.86
N ALA A 251 -14.68 15.49 -8.73
CA ALA A 251 -13.67 15.79 -7.72
C ALA A 251 -14.24 15.64 -6.31
N ASP A 252 -15.46 16.14 -6.05
CA ASP A 252 -16.14 16.03 -4.74
C ASP A 252 -16.47 14.57 -4.42
N ALA A 253 -17.01 13.83 -5.39
CA ALA A 253 -17.27 12.40 -5.23
C ALA A 253 -16.01 11.60 -4.86
N ILE A 254 -14.86 11.94 -5.45
CA ILE A 254 -13.58 11.30 -5.15
C ILE A 254 -13.04 11.74 -3.79
N MET A 255 -13.17 13.02 -3.45
CA MET A 255 -12.75 13.54 -2.13
C MET A 255 -13.59 12.96 -0.98
N GLY A 256 -14.84 12.60 -1.20
CA GLY A 256 -15.68 11.84 -0.28
C GLY A 256 -15.35 10.34 -0.19
N SER A 257 -14.41 9.84 -0.97
CA SER A 257 -14.08 8.40 -1.04
C SER A 257 -12.75 8.06 -0.35
N VAL A 258 -12.46 6.77 -0.23
CA VAL A 258 -11.15 6.26 0.25
C VAL A 258 -9.96 6.58 -0.68
N ALA A 259 -10.20 7.21 -1.83
CA ALA A 259 -9.16 7.81 -2.65
C ALA A 259 -8.59 9.08 -1.99
N ASN A 260 -9.37 9.76 -1.14
CA ASN A 260 -8.89 10.81 -0.26
C ASN A 260 -7.93 10.20 0.80
N PRO A 261 -6.67 10.69 0.88
CA PRO A 261 -5.70 10.21 1.85
C PRO A 261 -6.18 10.26 3.31
N GLU A 262 -6.88 11.33 3.68
CA GLU A 262 -7.40 11.50 5.03
C GLU A 262 -8.45 10.44 5.39
N ILE A 263 -9.47 10.25 4.54
CA ILE A 263 -10.49 9.22 4.73
C ILE A 263 -9.84 7.83 4.77
N ARG A 264 -8.87 7.57 3.90
CA ARG A 264 -8.13 6.32 3.87
C ARG A 264 -7.35 6.09 5.17
N ARG A 265 -6.71 7.12 5.72
CA ARG A 265 -6.01 7.06 7.00
C ARG A 265 -6.99 6.74 8.13
N HIS A 266 -8.09 7.48 8.23
CA HIS A 266 -9.11 7.25 9.25
C HIS A 266 -9.69 5.83 9.18
N GLU A 267 -10.01 5.32 7.98
CA GLU A 267 -10.50 3.95 7.82
C GLU A 267 -9.48 2.91 8.30
N LEU A 268 -8.20 3.12 8.01
CA LEU A 268 -7.14 2.23 8.49
C LEU A 268 -7.05 2.26 10.02
N PHE A 269 -7.12 3.43 10.64
CA PHE A 269 -7.10 3.55 12.11
C PHE A 269 -8.31 2.88 12.77
N VAL A 270 -9.52 3.09 12.24
CA VAL A 270 -10.73 2.42 12.74
C VAL A 270 -10.58 0.90 12.72
N ARG A 271 -10.08 0.36 11.62
CA ARG A 271 -9.88 -1.10 11.51
C ARG A 271 -8.80 -1.62 12.44
N MET A 272 -7.71 -0.87 12.60
CA MET A 272 -6.63 -1.25 13.51
C MET A 272 -7.09 -1.20 14.96
N ARG A 273 -7.78 -0.12 15.35
CA ARG A 273 -8.34 0.00 16.68
C ARG A 273 -9.31 -1.14 16.97
N GLY A 274 -10.20 -1.48 16.01
CA GLY A 274 -11.12 -2.61 16.22
C GLY A 274 -10.43 -3.97 16.32
N PHE A 275 -9.29 -4.18 15.65
CA PHE A 275 -8.49 -5.39 15.89
C PHE A 275 -7.82 -5.38 17.26
N GLU A 276 -7.36 -4.24 17.74
CA GLU A 276 -6.80 -4.07 19.07
C GLU A 276 -7.86 -4.31 20.14
N ASP A 277 -9.06 -3.72 19.99
CA ASP A 277 -10.18 -3.92 20.91
C ASP A 277 -10.54 -5.41 21.01
N LEU A 278 -10.70 -6.07 19.88
CA LEU A 278 -10.98 -7.52 19.83
C LEU A 278 -9.87 -8.35 20.45
N ALA A 279 -8.61 -7.98 20.22
CA ALA A 279 -7.46 -8.68 20.80
C ALA A 279 -7.43 -8.53 22.32
N GLN A 280 -7.74 -7.36 22.86
CA GLN A 280 -7.84 -7.11 24.30
C GLN A 280 -8.98 -7.92 24.93
N GLU A 281 -10.17 -7.91 24.29
CA GLU A 281 -11.33 -8.71 24.75
C GLU A 281 -11.04 -10.20 24.77
N GLN A 282 -10.23 -10.71 23.83
CA GLN A 282 -9.87 -12.13 23.71
C GLN A 282 -8.54 -12.50 24.37
N GLY A 283 -7.88 -11.59 25.09
CA GLY A 283 -6.60 -11.83 25.75
C GLY A 283 -5.46 -12.20 24.78
N LYS A 284 -5.49 -11.69 23.55
CA LYS A 284 -4.44 -11.95 22.53
C LYS A 284 -3.22 -11.06 22.76
N LEU A 285 -2.05 -11.61 22.49
CA LEU A 285 -0.77 -10.91 22.55
C LEU A 285 -0.53 -10.10 21.28
N GLY A 286 -0.23 -8.81 21.41
CA GLY A 286 0.20 -7.95 20.32
C GLY A 286 1.69 -8.05 20.06
N LEU A 287 2.07 -8.27 18.79
CA LEU A 287 3.46 -8.31 18.34
C LEU A 287 3.69 -7.27 17.23
N PHE A 288 4.64 -6.38 17.44
CA PHE A 288 5.14 -5.51 16.40
C PHE A 288 6.38 -6.12 15.76
N LEU A 289 6.31 -6.42 14.46
CA LEU A 289 7.36 -7.12 13.73
C LEU A 289 7.99 -6.19 12.69
N THR A 290 9.30 -6.31 12.50
CA THR A 290 10.00 -5.74 11.35
C THR A 290 10.66 -6.86 10.56
N LEU A 291 10.31 -6.97 9.27
CA LEU A 291 10.76 -8.02 8.37
C LEU A 291 11.57 -7.39 7.23
N THR A 292 12.83 -7.73 7.14
CA THR A 292 13.79 -7.13 6.21
C THR A 292 14.34 -8.17 5.23
N ALA A 293 14.60 -7.75 3.99
CA ALA A 293 15.21 -8.60 2.98
C ALA A 293 16.72 -8.87 3.26
N PRO A 294 17.34 -9.88 2.62
CA PRO A 294 18.77 -10.11 2.67
C PRO A 294 19.61 -8.90 2.27
N SER A 295 20.83 -8.79 2.84
CA SER A 295 21.73 -7.67 2.55
C SER A 295 22.04 -7.56 1.06
N GLY A 296 22.13 -8.67 0.34
CA GLY A 296 22.34 -8.69 -1.10
C GLY A 296 21.22 -8.05 -1.95
N TYR A 297 20.06 -7.73 -1.35
CA TYR A 297 18.97 -7.02 -2.00
C TYR A 297 19.04 -5.50 -1.85
N HIS A 298 19.96 -5.00 -1.03
CA HIS A 298 20.19 -3.57 -0.80
C HIS A 298 21.29 -3.05 -1.72
N ALA A 299 20.99 -2.05 -2.53
CA ALA A 299 21.98 -1.42 -3.40
C ALA A 299 22.95 -0.54 -2.60
N TRP A 300 22.47 0.06 -1.51
CA TRP A 300 23.21 0.99 -0.67
C TRP A 300 23.04 0.62 0.80
N ARG A 301 24.12 0.68 1.57
CA ARG A 301 24.10 0.46 3.02
C ARG A 301 24.64 1.68 3.76
N GLN A 302 24.14 1.89 4.97
CA GLN A 302 24.64 2.93 5.86
C GLN A 302 26.02 2.55 6.42
N GLY A 303 26.82 3.56 6.69
CA GLY A 303 28.09 3.36 7.35
C GLY A 303 27.93 2.83 8.78
N LYS A 304 28.80 1.91 9.19
CA LYS A 304 28.76 1.34 10.55
C LYS A 304 29.13 2.36 11.63
N GLN A 305 30.10 3.24 11.34
CA GLN A 305 30.60 4.26 12.27
C GLN A 305 29.85 5.59 12.11
N ASP A 306 29.51 5.95 10.87
CA ASP A 306 28.81 7.18 10.54
C ASP A 306 27.57 6.83 9.72
N LYS A 307 26.42 6.83 10.38
CA LYS A 307 25.12 6.51 9.78
C LYS A 307 24.61 7.57 8.80
N SER A 308 25.22 8.76 8.77
CA SER A 308 24.90 9.79 7.76
C SER A 308 25.47 9.43 6.38
N LYS A 309 26.55 8.66 6.34
CA LYS A 309 27.19 8.21 5.10
C LYS A 309 26.58 6.92 4.58
N THR A 310 26.42 6.86 3.27
CA THR A 310 25.98 5.66 2.56
C THR A 310 27.08 5.15 1.64
N TYR A 311 27.23 3.85 1.61
CA TYR A 311 28.21 3.14 0.78
C TYR A 311 27.47 2.18 -0.14
N GLN A 312 28.00 2.03 -1.34
CA GLN A 312 27.47 1.03 -2.25
C GLN A 312 27.69 -0.38 -1.68
N ASN A 313 26.68 -1.20 -1.77
CA ASN A 313 26.76 -2.58 -1.37
C ASN A 313 27.41 -3.41 -2.47
N GLU A 314 28.59 -3.98 -2.17
CA GLU A 314 29.32 -4.80 -3.15
C GLU A 314 28.63 -6.15 -3.41
N ASP A 315 27.84 -6.63 -2.45
CA ASP A 315 27.10 -7.89 -2.54
C ASP A 315 25.73 -7.73 -3.19
N PHE A 316 25.40 -6.52 -3.70
CA PHE A 316 24.11 -6.25 -4.32
C PHE A 316 23.90 -7.15 -5.55
N ASN A 317 22.80 -7.90 -5.56
CA ASN A 317 22.46 -8.88 -6.59
C ASN A 317 21.70 -8.31 -7.79
N GLY A 318 21.46 -6.99 -7.87
CA GLY A 318 20.74 -6.33 -8.95
C GLY A 318 19.23 -6.41 -8.85
N SER A 319 18.67 -6.92 -7.76
CA SER A 319 17.22 -7.05 -7.59
C SER A 319 16.53 -5.70 -7.51
N THR A 320 15.40 -5.60 -8.19
CA THR A 320 14.48 -4.46 -8.09
C THR A 320 13.66 -4.51 -6.80
N PRO A 321 13.13 -3.39 -6.31
CA PRO A 321 12.20 -3.38 -5.18
C PRO A 321 10.97 -4.29 -5.37
N THR A 322 10.48 -4.44 -6.61
CA THR A 322 9.39 -5.40 -6.92
C THR A 322 9.82 -6.85 -6.69
N GLU A 323 11.03 -7.22 -7.09
CA GLU A 323 11.58 -8.58 -6.91
C GLU A 323 11.85 -8.85 -5.44
N THR A 324 12.39 -7.88 -4.72
CA THR A 324 12.58 -7.96 -3.26
C THR A 324 11.25 -8.13 -2.52
N ASN A 325 10.24 -7.32 -2.85
CA ASN A 325 8.90 -7.48 -2.26
C ASN A 325 8.26 -8.83 -2.61
N ARG A 326 8.52 -9.38 -3.80
CA ARG A 326 8.07 -10.72 -4.18
C ARG A 326 8.73 -11.81 -3.33
N LEU A 327 10.02 -11.66 -2.98
CA LEU A 327 10.70 -12.55 -2.03
C LEU A 327 9.98 -12.53 -0.68
N LEU A 328 9.75 -11.34 -0.10
CA LEU A 328 9.05 -11.20 1.18
C LEU A 328 7.63 -11.81 1.12
N CYS A 329 6.90 -11.58 0.03
CA CYS A 329 5.58 -12.19 -0.20
C CYS A 329 5.65 -13.73 -0.26
N LYS A 330 6.68 -14.30 -0.87
CA LYS A 330 6.89 -15.75 -0.95
C LYS A 330 7.23 -16.35 0.41
N GLN A 331 8.08 -15.68 1.19
CA GLN A 331 8.39 -16.08 2.56
C GLN A 331 7.14 -16.02 3.45
N TRP A 332 6.37 -14.94 3.35
CA TRP A 332 5.10 -14.76 4.05
C TRP A 332 4.06 -15.84 3.71
N ALA A 333 3.95 -16.22 2.44
CA ALA A 333 3.02 -17.26 2.02
C ALA A 333 3.38 -18.62 2.63
N ARG A 334 4.68 -18.97 2.66
CA ARG A 334 5.19 -20.19 3.31
C ARG A 334 4.98 -20.18 4.82
N PHE A 335 5.22 -19.03 5.45
CA PHE A 335 4.98 -18.83 6.87
C PHE A 335 3.51 -19.02 7.23
N ARG A 336 2.59 -18.37 6.50
CA ARG A 336 1.14 -18.54 6.72
C ARG A 336 0.68 -19.99 6.53
N ALA A 337 1.21 -20.67 5.53
CA ALA A 337 0.90 -22.09 5.33
C ALA A 337 1.43 -22.98 6.47
N ALA A 338 2.54 -22.58 7.11
CA ALA A 338 3.05 -23.25 8.30
C ALA A 338 2.14 -22.99 9.51
N LEU A 339 1.76 -21.74 9.76
CA LEU A 339 0.82 -21.38 10.84
C LEU A 339 -0.49 -22.16 10.72
N ALA A 340 -1.07 -22.23 9.50
CA ALA A 340 -2.32 -22.95 9.28
C ALA A 340 -2.20 -24.46 9.58
N ARG A 341 -1.03 -25.09 9.35
CA ARG A 341 -0.81 -26.50 9.69
C ARG A 341 -0.70 -26.75 11.19
N GLU A 342 -0.21 -25.77 11.92
CA GLU A 342 -0.07 -25.84 13.39
C GLU A 342 -1.29 -25.26 14.11
N GLY A 343 -2.35 -24.87 13.40
CA GLY A 343 -3.56 -24.29 13.98
C GLY A 343 -3.34 -22.89 14.59
N ILE A 344 -2.24 -22.22 14.26
CA ILE A 344 -1.89 -20.91 14.80
C ILE A 344 -2.56 -19.82 13.99
N MET A 345 -3.43 -19.05 14.62
CA MET A 345 -4.07 -17.90 14.01
C MET A 345 -3.30 -16.62 14.32
N ALA A 346 -3.30 -15.72 13.35
CA ALA A 346 -2.79 -14.35 13.51
C ALA A 346 -3.64 -13.36 12.70
N PHE A 347 -3.95 -12.22 13.29
CA PHE A 347 -4.68 -11.14 12.61
C PHE A 347 -4.08 -9.78 12.91
N GLY A 348 -4.34 -8.80 12.06
CA GLY A 348 -3.80 -7.46 12.19
C GLY A 348 -3.47 -6.80 10.87
N PHE A 349 -2.34 -6.08 10.80
CA PHE A 349 -1.94 -5.30 9.64
C PHE A 349 -0.47 -5.46 9.29
N ARG A 350 -0.19 -5.31 7.99
CA ARG A 350 1.16 -5.18 7.43
C ARG A 350 1.27 -3.87 6.67
N VAL A 351 2.34 -3.13 6.92
CA VAL A 351 2.76 -1.95 6.15
C VAL A 351 4.07 -2.28 5.45
N ALA A 352 4.14 -2.03 4.14
CA ALA A 352 5.37 -2.15 3.36
C ALA A 352 5.95 -0.74 3.13
N GLU A 353 7.18 -0.54 3.53
CA GLU A 353 7.92 0.71 3.43
C GLU A 353 9.22 0.53 2.63
N PRO A 354 9.72 1.58 1.97
CA PRO A 354 11.07 1.57 1.43
C PRO A 354 12.10 1.89 2.51
N HIS A 355 13.25 1.24 2.45
CA HIS A 355 14.49 1.77 3.02
C HIS A 355 14.99 2.96 2.19
N HIS A 356 15.97 3.70 2.73
CA HIS A 356 16.53 4.86 2.06
C HIS A 356 17.02 4.61 0.61
N ASP A 357 17.32 3.37 0.25
CA ASP A 357 17.77 2.92 -1.08
C ASP A 357 16.63 2.35 -1.96
N GLY A 358 15.38 2.48 -1.49
CA GLY A 358 14.19 1.96 -2.16
C GLY A 358 13.91 0.48 -1.92
N THR A 359 14.75 -0.24 -1.17
CA THR A 359 14.52 -1.66 -0.85
C THR A 359 13.34 -1.80 0.12
N PRO A 360 12.32 -2.62 -0.17
CA PRO A 360 11.17 -2.78 0.72
C PRO A 360 11.50 -3.56 1.98
N HIS A 361 10.93 -3.13 3.08
CA HIS A 361 10.80 -3.88 4.32
C HIS A 361 9.36 -3.78 4.85
N TRP A 362 9.00 -4.65 5.78
CA TRP A 362 7.64 -4.71 6.29
C TRP A 362 7.59 -4.47 7.79
N HIS A 363 6.65 -3.63 8.19
CA HIS A 363 6.19 -3.53 9.57
C HIS A 363 4.85 -4.25 9.69
N CYS A 364 4.75 -5.15 10.67
CA CYS A 364 3.51 -5.87 10.91
C CYS A 364 3.10 -5.66 12.37
N LEU A 365 1.86 -5.31 12.60
CA LEU A 365 1.22 -5.40 13.90
C LEU A 365 0.27 -6.58 13.84
N LEU A 366 0.56 -7.62 14.62
CA LEU A 366 -0.20 -8.87 14.63
C LEU A 366 -0.60 -9.24 16.04
N PHE A 367 -1.79 -9.78 16.17
CA PHE A 367 -2.33 -10.33 17.39
C PHE A 367 -2.41 -11.86 17.27
N ILE A 368 -1.94 -12.54 18.28
CA ILE A 368 -1.88 -14.02 18.35
C ILE A 368 -2.29 -14.49 19.74
N ASP A 369 -2.62 -15.78 19.87
CA ASP A 369 -2.78 -16.38 21.16
C ASP A 369 -1.42 -16.47 21.89
N PRO A 370 -1.30 -16.01 23.15
CA PRO A 370 -0.05 -16.04 23.90
C PRO A 370 0.59 -17.44 23.99
N VAL A 371 -0.22 -18.50 24.02
CA VAL A 371 0.25 -19.90 24.10
C VAL A 371 1.09 -20.28 22.88
N HIS A 372 0.84 -19.65 21.74
CA HIS A 372 1.53 -19.93 20.49
C HIS A 372 2.72 -18.99 20.19
N GLN A 373 3.08 -18.09 21.10
CA GLN A 373 4.11 -17.08 20.85
C GLN A 373 5.43 -17.67 20.36
N ASN A 374 5.97 -18.66 21.07
CA ASN A 374 7.26 -19.27 20.71
C ASN A 374 7.20 -20.00 19.36
N ASP A 375 6.11 -20.71 19.09
CA ASP A 375 5.93 -21.44 17.83
C ASP A 375 5.77 -20.48 16.66
N PHE A 376 5.01 -19.42 16.85
CA PHE A 376 4.85 -18.33 15.89
C PHE A 376 6.20 -17.67 15.54
N LEU A 377 6.97 -17.25 16.55
CA LEU A 377 8.27 -16.59 16.35
C LEU A 377 9.30 -17.54 15.72
N THR A 378 9.31 -18.82 16.13
CA THR A 378 10.17 -19.86 15.55
C THR A 378 9.87 -20.06 14.06
N LEU A 379 8.61 -20.22 13.69
CA LEU A 379 8.21 -20.35 12.29
C LEU A 379 8.51 -19.09 11.48
N LEU A 380 8.28 -17.91 12.08
CA LEU A 380 8.60 -16.63 11.45
C LEU A 380 10.10 -16.54 11.14
N ALA A 381 10.95 -16.76 12.15
CA ALA A 381 12.38 -16.74 12.01
C ALA A 381 12.87 -17.77 10.99
N TYR A 382 12.36 -18.99 11.03
CA TYR A 382 12.70 -20.04 10.07
C TYR A 382 12.43 -19.63 8.62
N HIS A 383 11.24 -19.12 8.33
CA HIS A 383 10.84 -18.79 6.96
C HIS A 383 11.49 -17.52 6.43
N PHE A 384 11.71 -16.50 7.29
CA PHE A 384 12.30 -15.23 6.85
C PHE A 384 13.82 -15.23 6.83
N THR A 385 14.45 -16.21 7.46
CA THR A 385 15.91 -16.40 7.35
C THR A 385 16.31 -17.44 6.30
N ASN A 386 15.38 -18.19 5.71
CA ASN A 386 15.66 -19.28 4.77
C ASN A 386 16.45 -18.87 3.52
N SER A 387 16.46 -17.61 3.14
CA SER A 387 17.31 -17.08 2.07
C SER A 387 18.54 -16.39 2.67
N ALA A 388 19.73 -16.76 2.19
CA ALA A 388 21.03 -16.22 2.63
C ALA A 388 21.24 -16.33 4.15
N ARG A 389 20.95 -17.50 4.73
CA ARG A 389 21.10 -17.77 6.16
C ARG A 389 22.57 -17.71 6.59
N ALA A 390 23.49 -18.07 5.71
CA ALA A 390 24.93 -18.01 5.94
C ALA A 390 25.44 -16.60 6.32
N GLU A 391 24.84 -15.53 5.77
CA GLU A 391 25.24 -14.15 6.10
C GLU A 391 24.94 -13.78 7.57
N LEU A 392 23.95 -14.44 8.18
CA LEU A 392 23.49 -14.19 9.55
C LEU A 392 24.36 -14.89 10.59
N LYS A 393 25.21 -15.84 10.17
CA LYS A 393 26.05 -16.68 11.06
C LYS A 393 25.23 -17.30 12.19
N MET A 394 24.03 -17.78 11.85
CA MET A 394 23.10 -18.37 12.82
C MET A 394 23.67 -19.65 13.41
N PRO A 395 23.51 -19.91 14.71
CA PRO A 395 23.66 -21.24 15.27
C PRO A 395 22.83 -22.26 14.48
N ASN A 396 23.39 -23.42 14.19
CA ASN A 396 22.73 -24.49 13.42
C ASN A 396 22.21 -24.09 12.02
N GLY A 397 22.74 -23.01 11.42
CA GLY A 397 22.27 -22.49 10.13
C GLY A 397 22.27 -23.56 9.03
N ASP A 398 23.37 -24.32 8.91
CA ASP A 398 23.53 -25.39 7.91
C ASP A 398 22.54 -26.55 8.13
N LEU A 399 22.27 -26.92 9.39
CA LEU A 399 21.27 -27.94 9.71
C LEU A 399 19.85 -27.51 9.40
N LEU A 400 19.56 -26.20 9.59
CA LEU A 400 18.28 -25.62 9.19
C LEU A 400 18.11 -25.59 7.66
N ASP A 401 19.20 -25.39 6.91
CA ASP A 401 19.16 -25.46 5.43
C ASP A 401 18.95 -26.90 4.94
N GLN A 402 19.63 -27.86 5.54
CA GLN A 402 19.38 -29.28 5.29
C GLN A 402 17.92 -29.68 5.62
N LEU A 403 17.41 -29.22 6.79
CA LEU A 403 16.02 -29.45 7.15
C LEU A 403 15.02 -28.82 6.16
N ALA A 404 15.38 -27.70 5.51
CA ALA A 404 14.53 -27.07 4.50
C ALA A 404 14.34 -27.94 3.25
N GLU A 405 15.37 -28.70 2.87
CA GLU A 405 15.36 -29.61 1.71
C GLU A 405 14.55 -30.89 1.96
N MET A 406 14.46 -31.31 3.23
CA MET A 406 13.73 -32.53 3.61
C MET A 406 12.21 -32.34 3.50
N LYS A 407 11.54 -33.28 2.83
CA LYS A 407 10.06 -33.37 2.78
C LYS A 407 9.50 -34.12 4.00
N ILE A 408 9.65 -33.53 5.20
CA ILE A 408 9.23 -34.16 6.46
C ILE A 408 7.89 -33.55 6.91
N ARG A 409 6.95 -34.41 7.34
CA ARG A 409 5.77 -33.98 8.10
C ARG A 409 6.21 -33.56 9.52
N ASN A 410 5.49 -32.66 10.16
CA ASN A 410 5.77 -32.16 11.52
C ASN A 410 7.18 -31.57 11.69
N LYS A 411 7.55 -30.63 10.84
CA LYS A 411 8.86 -29.95 10.91
C LYS A 411 9.05 -29.08 12.15
N LEU A 412 7.97 -28.57 12.75
CA LEU A 412 8.05 -27.61 13.84
C LEU A 412 8.87 -28.08 15.05
N PRO A 413 8.73 -29.30 15.59
CA PRO A 413 9.54 -29.76 16.73
C PRO A 413 11.05 -29.77 16.40
N ARG A 414 11.43 -30.12 15.16
CA ARG A 414 12.84 -30.11 14.70
C ARG A 414 13.37 -28.70 14.53
N ILE A 415 12.52 -27.78 13.99
CA ILE A 415 12.87 -26.36 13.89
C ILE A 415 13.11 -25.78 15.27
N LYS A 416 12.23 -26.05 16.24
CA LYS A 416 12.36 -25.59 17.64
C LYS A 416 13.66 -26.06 18.28
N TRP A 417 14.06 -27.28 18.04
CA TRP A 417 15.32 -27.83 18.55
C TRP A 417 16.54 -27.15 17.94
N LEU A 418 16.51 -26.76 16.65
CA LEU A 418 17.61 -26.11 15.93
C LEU A 418 17.61 -24.58 16.09
N LEU A 419 16.44 -23.97 16.34
CA LEU A 419 16.23 -22.53 16.38
C LEU A 419 15.38 -22.20 17.61
N ASP A 420 16.05 -21.89 18.72
CA ASP A 420 15.41 -21.40 19.93
C ASP A 420 15.33 -19.87 19.91
N VAL A 421 14.11 -19.34 19.81
CA VAL A 421 13.85 -17.89 19.81
C VAL A 421 14.01 -17.22 21.17
N ASN A 422 14.27 -18.00 22.24
CA ASN A 422 14.61 -17.50 23.58
C ASN A 422 16.13 -17.41 23.78
N ASP A 423 16.92 -18.03 22.91
CA ASP A 423 18.39 -17.92 22.96
C ASP A 423 18.82 -16.55 22.44
N LYS A 424 19.49 -15.78 23.28
CA LYS A 424 20.02 -14.44 22.94
C LYS A 424 20.97 -14.45 21.75
N ALA A 425 21.73 -15.50 21.54
CA ALA A 425 22.65 -15.61 20.39
C ALA A 425 21.88 -15.79 19.09
N VAL A 426 20.83 -16.61 19.09
CA VAL A 426 19.91 -16.79 17.97
C VAL A 426 19.19 -15.49 17.67
N VAL A 427 18.58 -14.86 18.68
CA VAL A 427 17.85 -13.59 18.51
C VAL A 427 18.76 -12.51 17.93
N LYS A 428 19.98 -12.38 18.43
CA LYS A 428 20.98 -11.43 17.90
C LYS A 428 21.33 -11.73 16.44
N ALA A 429 21.47 -13.00 16.09
CA ALA A 429 21.81 -13.41 14.73
C ALA A 429 20.71 -13.12 13.72
N ILE A 430 19.43 -13.36 14.09
CA ILE A 430 18.29 -13.17 13.19
C ILE A 430 17.78 -11.72 13.14
N ASN A 431 18.13 -10.88 14.12
CA ASN A 431 17.62 -9.50 14.25
C ASN A 431 17.72 -8.65 12.96
N PRO A 432 18.76 -8.76 12.11
CA PRO A 432 18.78 -8.03 10.84
C PRO A 432 17.68 -8.41 9.85
N ARG A 433 17.01 -9.55 10.04
CA ARG A 433 15.93 -10.06 9.17
C ARG A 433 14.58 -10.04 9.83
N VAL A 434 14.54 -10.41 11.09
CA VAL A 434 13.33 -10.57 11.89
C VAL A 434 13.58 -9.92 13.23
N ASN A 435 12.97 -8.78 13.42
CA ASN A 435 12.93 -8.10 14.70
C ASN A 435 11.49 -8.07 15.20
N TRP A 436 11.27 -8.23 16.50
CA TRP A 436 9.95 -8.12 17.11
C TRP A 436 10.01 -7.41 18.44
N LYS A 437 8.87 -6.83 18.79
CA LYS A 437 8.61 -6.22 20.09
C LYS A 437 7.21 -6.64 20.52
N GLU A 438 7.08 -7.08 21.75
CA GLU A 438 5.79 -7.31 22.37
C GLU A 438 5.15 -5.97 22.72
N ILE A 439 3.87 -5.86 22.44
CA ILE A 439 3.10 -4.68 22.79
C ILE A 439 2.61 -4.83 24.22
N ASP A 440 3.02 -3.92 25.06
CA ASP A 440 2.57 -3.82 26.43
C ASP A 440 1.41 -2.81 26.50
N PRO A 441 0.16 -3.26 26.68
CA PRO A 441 -1.00 -2.37 26.70
C PRO A 441 -0.94 -1.30 27.80
N THR A 442 -0.13 -1.53 28.85
CA THR A 442 0.01 -0.57 29.97
C THR A 442 0.89 0.61 29.59
N LYS A 443 1.76 0.47 28.57
CA LYS A 443 2.69 1.50 28.10
C LYS A 443 2.20 2.26 26.88
N GLY A 444 1.21 1.73 26.18
CA GLY A 444 0.66 2.40 25.00
C GLY A 444 -0.21 1.49 24.13
N SER A 445 -1.00 2.09 23.25
CA SER A 445 -1.87 1.32 22.37
C SER A 445 -1.08 0.70 21.20
N ALA A 446 -1.46 -0.52 20.82
CA ALA A 446 -0.88 -1.20 19.66
C ALA A 446 -1.08 -0.37 18.37
N THR A 447 -2.24 0.30 18.27
CA THR A 447 -2.53 1.23 17.17
C THR A 447 -1.54 2.38 17.12
N GLY A 448 -1.12 2.93 18.27
CA GLY A 448 -0.11 4.00 18.37
C GLY A 448 1.24 3.60 17.79
N TYR A 449 1.69 2.37 17.99
CA TYR A 449 2.96 1.87 17.44
C TYR A 449 3.02 1.89 15.91
N ILE A 450 1.93 1.55 15.24
CA ILE A 450 1.91 1.49 13.78
C ILE A 450 1.40 2.80 13.15
N ALA A 451 0.81 3.69 13.96
CA ALA A 451 0.20 4.92 13.48
C ALA A 451 1.18 5.81 12.70
N LYS A 452 2.42 5.96 13.18
CA LYS A 452 3.46 6.73 12.50
C LYS A 452 3.79 6.18 11.11
N TYR A 453 3.82 4.85 10.96
CA TYR A 453 4.10 4.20 9.68
C TYR A 453 2.95 4.40 8.68
N ILE A 454 1.70 4.40 9.19
CA ILE A 454 0.53 4.69 8.35
C ILE A 454 0.55 6.14 7.90
N ALA A 455 0.74 7.09 8.81
CA ALA A 455 0.77 8.50 8.49
C ALA A 455 1.92 8.84 7.53
N LYS A 456 3.15 8.36 7.80
CA LYS A 456 4.31 8.51 6.91
C LYS A 456 4.03 8.04 5.49
N ASN A 457 3.26 6.96 5.33
CA ASN A 457 3.00 6.34 4.02
C ASN A 457 1.75 6.88 3.31
N ILE A 458 0.93 7.72 3.96
CA ILE A 458 -0.31 8.25 3.37
C ILE A 458 -0.21 9.74 3.11
N ASP A 459 -0.08 10.55 4.18
CA ASP A 459 -0.21 12.00 4.13
C ASP A 459 0.73 12.77 5.07
N GLY A 460 1.55 12.07 5.85
CA GLY A 460 2.47 12.67 6.80
C GLY A 460 1.81 13.28 8.04
N HIS A 461 0.52 13.10 8.25
CA HIS A 461 -0.25 13.77 9.29
C HIS A 461 0.33 13.56 10.70
N LYS A 462 0.64 14.65 11.39
CA LYS A 462 1.23 14.68 12.75
C LYS A 462 2.58 13.94 12.91
N VAL A 463 3.29 13.66 11.82
CA VAL A 463 4.64 13.12 11.84
C VAL A 463 5.59 14.21 11.35
N GLY A 464 6.36 14.84 12.26
CA GLY A 464 7.20 15.98 11.90
C GLY A 464 8.42 15.61 11.07
N MET A 465 9.18 14.57 11.48
CA MET A 465 10.43 14.16 10.85
C MET A 465 10.44 12.67 10.47
N ASP A 466 10.99 12.40 9.31
CA ASP A 466 11.36 11.05 8.89
C ASP A 466 12.85 10.81 9.24
N TYR A 467 13.08 10.10 10.32
CA TYR A 467 14.42 9.86 10.84
C TYR A 467 15.28 8.97 9.94
N GLU A 468 14.67 8.10 9.11
CA GLU A 468 15.42 7.27 8.16
C GLU A 468 15.95 8.11 7.00
N ALA A 469 15.16 9.05 6.52
CA ALA A 469 15.54 9.98 5.46
C ALA A 469 16.30 11.21 5.97
N GLU A 470 16.22 11.50 7.27
CA GLU A 470 16.67 12.76 7.89
C GLU A 470 16.05 13.99 7.20
N ALA A 471 14.76 13.92 6.92
CA ALA A 471 14.02 14.95 6.18
C ALA A 471 12.60 15.12 6.75
N PRO A 472 11.95 16.27 6.53
CA PRO A 472 10.55 16.45 6.87
C PRO A 472 9.65 15.43 6.20
N VAL A 473 8.65 14.93 6.92
CA VAL A 473 7.77 13.86 6.42
C VAL A 473 6.98 14.30 5.20
N ASP A 474 6.61 15.56 5.09
CA ASP A 474 5.86 16.07 3.94
C ASP A 474 6.61 15.84 2.61
N HIS A 475 7.93 15.97 2.61
CA HIS A 475 8.76 15.65 1.45
C HIS A 475 8.90 14.15 1.21
N THR A 476 9.04 13.36 2.26
CA THR A 476 9.29 11.93 2.15
C THR A 476 8.03 11.13 1.82
N THR A 477 6.85 11.59 2.25
CA THR A 477 5.56 10.96 1.93
C THR A 477 5.30 10.92 0.42
N ILE A 478 5.59 12.00 -0.30
CA ILE A 478 5.47 12.02 -1.76
C ILE A 478 6.45 11.02 -2.40
N ALA A 479 7.69 10.95 -1.91
CA ALA A 479 8.68 10.01 -2.41
C ALA A 479 8.27 8.55 -2.15
N VAL A 480 7.71 8.25 -0.97
CA VAL A 480 7.18 6.92 -0.63
C VAL A 480 5.98 6.56 -1.52
N ALA A 481 5.09 7.51 -1.80
CA ALA A 481 3.97 7.29 -2.71
C ALA A 481 4.44 7.08 -4.17
N ALA A 482 5.44 7.84 -4.63
CA ALA A 482 6.07 7.66 -5.94
C ALA A 482 6.73 6.28 -6.05
N TRP A 483 7.49 5.86 -5.02
CA TRP A 483 8.07 4.52 -4.91
C TRP A 483 7.02 3.42 -5.02
N ALA A 484 5.96 3.48 -4.21
CA ALA A 484 4.90 2.49 -4.20
C ALA A 484 4.19 2.40 -5.56
N SER A 485 3.98 3.55 -6.22
CA SER A 485 3.38 3.64 -7.55
C SER A 485 4.29 3.06 -8.64
N CYS A 486 5.57 3.44 -8.66
CA CYS A 486 6.55 2.96 -9.63
C CYS A 486 6.72 1.44 -9.55
N TRP A 487 6.95 0.91 -8.36
CA TRP A 487 7.22 -0.50 -8.13
C TRP A 487 5.95 -1.37 -7.96
N ARG A 488 4.74 -0.74 -7.94
CA ARG A 488 3.44 -1.38 -7.70
C ARG A 488 3.42 -2.23 -6.43
N ILE A 489 3.97 -1.69 -5.37
CA ILE A 489 3.98 -2.34 -4.06
C ILE A 489 2.74 -1.91 -3.29
N ARG A 490 1.96 -2.91 -2.86
CA ARG A 490 0.82 -2.68 -1.98
C ARG A 490 1.32 -2.38 -0.58
N GLN A 491 1.22 -1.11 -0.16
CA GLN A 491 1.75 -0.63 1.11
C GLN A 491 0.99 -1.21 2.31
N PHE A 492 -0.34 -1.23 2.27
CA PHE A 492 -1.16 -1.66 3.40
C PHE A 492 -1.90 -2.95 3.09
N GLN A 493 -1.83 -3.90 4.02
CA GLN A 493 -2.57 -5.14 3.91
C GLN A 493 -3.10 -5.60 5.25
N GLN A 494 -4.40 -5.80 5.33
CA GLN A 494 -5.06 -6.48 6.43
C GLN A 494 -4.73 -7.98 6.40
N ILE A 495 -4.46 -8.54 7.55
CA ILE A 495 -4.23 -9.97 7.81
C ILE A 495 -5.37 -10.46 8.69
N GLY A 496 -6.03 -11.55 8.29
CA GLY A 496 -7.23 -12.03 8.99
C GLY A 496 -8.45 -11.12 8.83
N GLY A 497 -9.55 -11.51 9.43
CA GLY A 497 -10.81 -10.80 9.47
C GLY A 497 -11.54 -10.63 8.13
N PRO A 498 -12.73 -10.03 8.16
CA PRO A 498 -13.62 -9.92 7.03
C PRO A 498 -13.16 -8.93 5.95
N SER A 499 -13.88 -8.94 4.83
CA SER A 499 -13.60 -8.09 3.69
C SER A 499 -13.94 -6.63 3.97
N VAL A 500 -12.96 -5.73 3.81
CA VAL A 500 -13.20 -4.29 3.87
C VAL A 500 -14.15 -3.78 2.76
N SER A 501 -14.30 -4.53 1.68
CA SER A 501 -15.27 -4.17 0.64
C SER A 501 -16.71 -4.36 1.11
N VAL A 502 -16.99 -5.41 1.90
CA VAL A 502 -18.31 -5.58 2.54
C VAL A 502 -18.58 -4.43 3.52
N TRP A 503 -17.61 -4.12 4.38
CA TRP A 503 -17.68 -2.97 5.28
C TRP A 503 -18.05 -1.67 4.56
N ARG A 504 -17.40 -1.39 3.43
CA ARG A 504 -17.64 -0.17 2.64
C ARG A 504 -19.01 -0.18 1.97
N GLU A 505 -19.47 -1.33 1.49
CA GLU A 505 -20.81 -1.42 0.88
C GLU A 505 -21.91 -1.24 1.93
N LEU A 506 -21.76 -1.84 3.12
CA LEU A 506 -22.72 -1.64 4.22
C LEU A 506 -22.84 -0.16 4.65
N ARG A 507 -21.70 0.56 4.71
CA ARG A 507 -21.71 2.00 5.02
C ARG A 507 -22.40 2.88 3.96
N ARG A 508 -22.65 2.35 2.75
CA ARG A 508 -23.41 3.07 1.73
C ARG A 508 -24.91 3.10 2.01
N LEU A 509 -25.40 2.19 2.82
CA LEU A 509 -26.79 2.14 3.24
C LEU A 509 -27.12 3.25 4.25
N GLY A 510 -26.10 3.87 4.86
CA GLY A 510 -26.27 4.95 5.84
C GLY A 510 -27.15 4.51 7.03
N ASP A 511 -28.06 5.35 7.43
CA ASP A 511 -28.96 5.14 8.58
C ASP A 511 -30.16 4.22 8.27
N GLU A 512 -30.29 3.71 7.06
CA GLU A 512 -31.40 2.85 6.65
C GLU A 512 -31.34 1.52 7.40
N VAL A 513 -32.32 1.28 8.29
CA VAL A 513 -32.41 0.08 9.12
C VAL A 513 -32.90 -1.09 8.30
N ILE A 514 -32.21 -2.22 8.40
CA ILE A 514 -32.58 -3.46 7.72
C ILE A 514 -33.40 -4.33 8.69
N GLU A 515 -34.71 -4.18 8.67
CA GLU A 515 -35.65 -4.87 9.60
C GLU A 515 -35.76 -6.38 9.33
N TRP A 516 -35.51 -6.81 8.12
CA TRP A 516 -35.77 -8.18 7.63
C TRP A 516 -34.58 -9.14 7.80
N ASP A 517 -33.38 -8.67 8.18
CA ASP A 517 -32.19 -9.49 8.40
C ASP A 517 -31.34 -8.91 9.55
N CYS A 518 -31.46 -9.52 10.72
CA CYS A 518 -30.78 -9.04 11.94
C CYS A 518 -29.24 -9.17 11.87
N VAL A 519 -28.71 -10.12 11.10
CA VAL A 519 -27.26 -10.28 10.92
C VAL A 519 -26.72 -9.18 10.01
N LEU A 520 -27.44 -8.93 8.93
CA LEU A 520 -27.09 -7.87 8.00
C LEU A 520 -27.19 -6.49 8.67
N GLU A 521 -28.24 -6.27 9.49
CA GLU A 521 -28.42 -5.02 10.25
C GLU A 521 -27.32 -4.86 11.31
N ALA A 522 -26.99 -5.89 12.07
CA ALA A 522 -25.88 -5.81 13.03
C ALA A 522 -24.57 -5.43 12.37
N ALA A 523 -24.28 -6.01 11.20
CA ALA A 523 -23.08 -5.68 10.44
C ALA A 523 -23.13 -4.25 9.84
N ARG A 524 -24.30 -3.81 9.33
CA ARG A 524 -24.52 -2.46 8.82
C ARG A 524 -24.34 -1.44 9.94
N TYR A 525 -25.02 -1.63 11.06
CA TYR A 525 -24.91 -0.76 12.23
C TYR A 525 -23.46 -0.64 12.73
N ALA A 526 -22.76 -1.78 12.86
CA ALA A 526 -21.36 -1.78 13.25
C ALA A 526 -20.47 -1.04 12.24
N ALA A 527 -20.73 -1.21 10.94
CA ALA A 527 -19.99 -0.55 9.87
C ALA A 527 -20.22 0.96 9.86
N ASP A 528 -21.45 1.40 9.98
CA ASP A 528 -21.84 2.81 9.95
C ASP A 528 -21.27 3.55 11.18
N ASN A 529 -21.38 2.95 12.35
CA ASN A 529 -20.85 3.47 13.61
C ASN A 529 -19.35 3.25 13.83
N LYS A 530 -18.60 2.88 12.78
CA LYS A 530 -17.13 2.73 12.82
C LYS A 530 -16.62 1.68 13.82
N ARG A 531 -17.44 0.67 14.17
CA ARG A 531 -17.13 -0.38 15.15
C ARG A 531 -16.60 -1.65 14.47
N TRP A 532 -15.33 -1.63 14.08
CA TRP A 532 -14.73 -2.73 13.33
C TRP A 532 -14.71 -4.07 14.11
N ALA A 533 -14.51 -4.08 15.43
CA ALA A 533 -14.58 -5.29 16.25
C ALA A 533 -15.97 -5.94 16.16
N ARG A 534 -17.03 -5.15 16.36
CA ARG A 534 -18.42 -5.65 16.26
C ARG A 534 -18.80 -6.09 14.86
N PHE A 535 -18.24 -5.44 13.84
CA PHE A 535 -18.39 -5.90 12.47
C PHE A 535 -17.76 -7.28 12.25
N ILE A 536 -16.57 -7.55 12.83
CA ILE A 536 -15.94 -8.88 12.77
C ILE A 536 -16.86 -9.93 13.40
N GLU A 537 -17.44 -9.63 14.55
CA GLU A 537 -18.37 -10.53 15.25
C GLU A 537 -19.61 -10.80 14.40
N ALA A 538 -20.24 -9.76 13.84
CA ALA A 538 -21.40 -9.91 12.97
C ALA A 538 -21.10 -10.69 11.68
N MET A 539 -19.83 -10.72 11.25
CA MET A 539 -19.38 -11.51 10.09
C MET A 539 -19.11 -12.98 10.42
N GLY A 540 -19.28 -13.40 11.68
CA GLY A 540 -19.04 -14.76 12.15
C GLY A 540 -17.79 -14.91 13.02
N GLY A 541 -17.11 -13.81 13.36
CA GLY A 541 -15.93 -13.79 14.23
C GLY A 541 -14.60 -13.77 13.47
N ILE A 542 -13.51 -13.55 14.22
CA ILE A 542 -12.16 -13.41 13.66
C ILE A 542 -11.60 -14.73 13.13
N GLU A 543 -12.05 -15.84 13.70
CA GLU A 543 -11.58 -17.18 13.36
C GLU A 543 -12.24 -17.75 12.11
N THR A 544 -13.37 -17.20 11.72
CA THR A 544 -14.12 -17.66 10.55
C THR A 544 -13.33 -17.49 9.27
N PRO A 545 -13.13 -18.55 8.47
CA PRO A 545 -12.51 -18.43 7.16
C PRO A 545 -13.30 -17.50 6.25
N ARG A 546 -12.59 -16.73 5.42
CA ARG A 546 -13.24 -15.72 4.56
C ARG A 546 -14.35 -16.27 3.66
N LYS A 547 -14.28 -17.54 3.25
CA LYS A 547 -15.30 -18.19 2.42
C LYS A 547 -16.60 -18.46 3.18
N ASP A 548 -16.51 -18.57 4.52
CA ASP A 548 -17.60 -18.95 5.42
C ASP A 548 -18.20 -17.72 6.15
N HIS A 549 -17.74 -16.50 5.82
CA HIS A 549 -18.33 -15.27 6.35
C HIS A 549 -19.80 -15.15 5.95
N LEU A 550 -20.63 -14.74 6.90
CA LEU A 550 -22.11 -14.68 6.77
C LEU A 550 -22.57 -13.67 5.72
N ILE A 551 -21.82 -12.61 5.48
CA ILE A 551 -22.16 -11.57 4.50
C ILE A 551 -21.06 -11.50 3.42
N LYS A 552 -21.48 -11.56 2.17
CA LYS A 552 -20.64 -11.56 0.99
C LYS A 552 -20.98 -10.41 0.04
N LEU A 553 -20.06 -10.13 -0.91
CA LEU A 553 -20.36 -9.16 -1.97
C LEU A 553 -21.30 -9.78 -3.01
N SER A 554 -22.43 -9.14 -3.26
CA SER A 554 -23.31 -9.44 -4.37
C SER A 554 -22.72 -8.86 -5.66
N LYS A 555 -22.59 -9.71 -6.68
CA LYS A 555 -22.04 -9.32 -7.99
C LYS A 555 -22.95 -9.87 -9.08
N ARG A 556 -23.18 -9.04 -10.11
CA ARG A 556 -23.89 -9.44 -11.33
C ARG A 556 -22.92 -9.47 -12.50
N LEU A 557 -23.11 -10.42 -13.39
CA LEU A 557 -22.46 -10.40 -14.68
C LEU A 557 -23.06 -9.26 -15.51
N ASP A 558 -22.22 -8.42 -16.08
CA ASP A 558 -22.65 -7.36 -16.99
C ASP A 558 -23.09 -7.98 -18.31
N GLU A 559 -24.10 -7.40 -18.97
CA GLU A 559 -24.60 -7.88 -20.26
C GLU A 559 -23.59 -7.65 -21.40
N GLY A 560 -22.61 -6.77 -21.19
CA GLY A 560 -21.58 -6.45 -22.15
C GLY A 560 -20.18 -6.88 -21.71
N ALA A 561 -19.39 -7.43 -22.65
CA ALA A 561 -17.98 -7.65 -22.44
C ALA A 561 -17.18 -6.32 -22.41
N ASN A 562 -16.03 -6.32 -21.74
CA ASN A 562 -15.13 -5.18 -21.84
C ASN A 562 -14.52 -5.09 -23.25
N LYS A 563 -13.76 -4.00 -23.54
CA LYS A 563 -13.11 -3.80 -24.85
C LYS A 563 -12.17 -4.92 -25.29
N TYR A 564 -11.90 -5.90 -24.46
CA TYR A 564 -11.08 -7.08 -24.75
C TYR A 564 -11.87 -8.39 -24.78
N GLY A 565 -13.21 -8.31 -24.81
CA GLY A 565 -14.07 -9.47 -24.88
C GLY A 565 -14.18 -10.27 -23.57
N GLU A 566 -13.80 -9.68 -22.41
CA GLU A 566 -13.90 -10.37 -21.13
C GLU A 566 -15.19 -9.99 -20.41
N ASP A 567 -15.78 -10.97 -19.74
CA ASP A 567 -16.91 -10.78 -18.85
C ASP A 567 -16.60 -9.78 -17.74
N VAL A 568 -17.53 -8.89 -17.48
CA VAL A 568 -17.41 -7.88 -16.43
C VAL A 568 -18.35 -8.20 -15.28
N LEU A 569 -17.79 -8.51 -14.13
CA LEU A 569 -18.57 -8.65 -12.89
C LEU A 569 -18.75 -7.29 -12.23
N ARG A 570 -19.97 -6.77 -12.22
CA ARG A 570 -20.34 -5.54 -11.49
C ARG A 570 -20.71 -5.87 -10.05
N LEU A 571 -20.21 -5.03 -9.14
CA LEU A 571 -20.58 -5.08 -7.74
C LEU A 571 -21.93 -4.37 -7.56
N MET A 572 -22.91 -5.09 -7.04
CA MET A 572 -24.28 -4.61 -6.84
C MET A 572 -24.54 -4.21 -5.38
N GLY A 573 -23.95 -4.93 -4.45
CA GLY A 573 -24.17 -4.71 -3.02
C GLY A 573 -23.63 -5.85 -2.18
N VAL A 574 -24.39 -6.24 -1.17
CA VAL A 574 -24.05 -7.32 -0.25
C VAL A 574 -25.18 -8.34 -0.18
N ILE A 575 -24.83 -9.59 0.04
CA ILE A 575 -25.78 -10.70 0.25
C ILE A 575 -25.50 -11.34 1.61
N SER A 576 -26.53 -11.60 2.36
CA SER A 576 -26.49 -12.37 3.60
C SER A 576 -26.78 -13.83 3.32
N ASP A 577 -25.87 -14.72 3.73
CA ASP A 577 -26.09 -16.15 3.62
C ASP A 577 -27.18 -16.67 4.60
N VAL A 578 -27.45 -15.94 5.67
CA VAL A 578 -28.44 -16.32 6.70
C VAL A 578 -29.87 -16.02 6.22
N GLY A 579 -30.10 -14.78 5.78
CA GLY A 579 -31.40 -14.34 5.30
C GLY A 579 -31.66 -14.66 3.83
N GLN A 580 -30.67 -15.15 3.08
CA GLN A 580 -30.69 -15.29 1.62
C GLN A 580 -31.15 -14.01 0.91
N THR A 581 -30.78 -12.86 1.48
CA THR A 581 -31.27 -11.55 1.14
C THR A 581 -30.15 -10.70 0.57
N THR A 582 -30.47 -9.86 -0.40
CA THR A 582 -29.52 -8.96 -1.05
C THR A 582 -29.89 -7.52 -0.76
N ALA A 583 -28.99 -6.78 -0.14
CA ALA A 583 -29.06 -5.32 -0.05
C ALA A 583 -28.29 -4.69 -1.21
N VAL A 584 -29.01 -3.99 -2.08
CA VAL A 584 -28.42 -3.26 -3.22
C VAL A 584 -27.85 -1.94 -2.69
N THR A 585 -26.56 -1.72 -2.88
CA THR A 585 -25.85 -0.54 -2.39
C THR A 585 -25.37 0.38 -3.51
N ARG A 586 -25.61 -0.01 -4.76
CA ARG A 586 -25.14 0.73 -5.94
C ARG A 586 -26.28 0.91 -6.91
N THR A 587 -26.58 2.16 -7.22
CA THR A 587 -27.41 2.54 -8.34
C THR A 587 -26.64 2.46 -9.64
N GLU A 588 -27.30 2.07 -10.72
CA GLU A 588 -26.76 2.07 -12.08
C GLU A 588 -27.03 3.40 -12.78
N GLY A 589 -26.56 3.56 -13.99
CA GLY A 589 -26.87 4.72 -14.83
C GLY A 589 -25.91 5.92 -14.67
N TRP A 590 -24.86 5.82 -13.84
CA TRP A 590 -23.89 6.89 -13.72
C TRP A 590 -22.92 6.95 -14.90
N GLN A 591 -22.86 8.12 -15.55
CA GLN A 591 -21.93 8.42 -16.64
C GLN A 591 -20.99 9.56 -16.24
N ILE A 592 -19.72 9.48 -16.68
CA ILE A 592 -18.73 10.54 -16.45
C ILE A 592 -18.73 11.41 -17.71
N VAL A 593 -19.12 12.68 -17.57
CA VAL A 593 -19.23 13.66 -18.66
C VAL A 593 -18.36 14.87 -18.36
N ARG A 594 -18.01 15.67 -19.39
CA ARG A 594 -17.36 16.97 -19.16
C ARG A 594 -18.38 17.96 -18.59
N LYS A 595 -17.96 18.77 -17.63
CA LYS A 595 -18.75 19.88 -17.10
C LYS A 595 -19.18 20.81 -18.22
N GLY A 596 -20.47 21.17 -18.26
CA GLY A 596 -21.02 22.06 -19.29
C GLY A 596 -21.27 21.41 -20.66
N ALA A 597 -21.05 20.11 -20.82
CA ALA A 597 -21.59 19.38 -21.96
C ALA A 597 -23.09 19.23 -21.74
N ALA A 598 -23.91 19.93 -22.51
CA ALA A 598 -25.35 19.84 -22.45
C ALA A 598 -25.74 18.37 -22.67
N VAL A 599 -26.51 17.79 -21.73
CA VAL A 599 -27.15 16.48 -21.87
C VAL A 599 -28.31 16.62 -22.82
N SER A 600 -28.06 16.93 -24.09
CA SER A 600 -29.05 16.99 -25.14
C SER A 600 -28.70 15.96 -26.23
N GLY A 601 -29.43 14.83 -26.19
CA GLY A 601 -29.50 13.88 -27.31
C GLY A 601 -28.52 12.71 -27.27
N LEU A 602 -28.72 11.74 -26.38
CA LEU A 602 -28.22 10.37 -26.55
C LEU A 602 -29.34 9.45 -27.06
N GLY A 603 -29.73 9.71 -28.29
CA GLY A 603 -30.60 8.81 -29.06
C GLY A 603 -30.08 8.72 -30.49
N GLU A 604 -28.82 8.44 -30.72
CA GLU A 604 -28.30 7.95 -31.99
C GLU A 604 -26.81 7.64 -31.81
N GLN A 605 -26.47 6.39 -32.03
CA GLN A 605 -25.09 5.96 -32.19
C GLN A 605 -24.47 6.67 -33.39
N ARG A 606 -23.69 7.72 -33.19
CA ARG A 606 -22.78 8.23 -34.21
C ARG A 606 -21.45 7.56 -34.08
N GLU A 607 -21.09 6.77 -35.07
CA GLU A 607 -19.70 6.37 -35.31
C GLU A 607 -18.81 7.63 -35.33
N PRO A 608 -17.61 7.58 -34.75
CA PRO A 608 -16.72 8.72 -34.75
C PRO A 608 -16.26 9.00 -36.18
N ALA A 609 -16.68 10.13 -36.73
CA ALA A 609 -16.13 10.66 -37.98
C ALA A 609 -14.62 10.88 -37.82
N VAL A 610 -13.87 10.28 -38.72
CA VAL A 610 -12.44 10.51 -38.91
C VAL A 610 -12.24 11.96 -39.36
N GLY A 611 -11.60 12.77 -38.52
CA GLY A 611 -11.09 14.08 -38.96
C GLY A 611 -11.49 15.23 -38.05
N GLU A 612 -10.72 15.42 -36.98
CA GLU A 612 -10.18 16.71 -36.54
C GLU A 612 -9.33 16.46 -35.28
N ARG A 613 -8.02 16.47 -35.51
CA ARG A 613 -7.02 16.44 -34.43
C ARG A 613 -7.03 17.81 -33.75
N SER A 614 -7.70 17.93 -32.63
CA SER A 614 -7.32 18.94 -31.65
C SER A 614 -6.18 18.39 -30.81
N GLU A 615 -5.04 19.04 -30.87
CA GLU A 615 -3.85 18.77 -30.08
C GLU A 615 -4.16 18.95 -28.59
N LEU A 616 -4.52 17.87 -27.91
CA LEU A 616 -4.50 17.79 -26.47
C LEU A 616 -3.77 16.50 -26.11
N HIS A 617 -2.57 16.65 -25.59
CA HIS A 617 -1.72 15.60 -25.09
C HIS A 617 -2.49 14.70 -24.11
N SER A 618 -3.01 13.58 -24.58
CA SER A 618 -3.54 12.54 -23.73
C SER A 618 -2.38 11.71 -23.19
N SER A 619 -1.78 12.16 -22.10
CA SER A 619 -0.99 11.30 -21.24
C SER A 619 -1.88 10.13 -20.79
N GLY A 620 -1.48 8.93 -21.17
CA GLY A 620 -2.10 7.62 -21.02
C GLY A 620 -3.22 7.47 -20.01
N GLY A 621 -4.41 7.17 -20.52
CA GLY A 621 -5.58 6.87 -19.71
C GLY A 621 -5.35 5.71 -18.76
N SER A 622 -4.94 6.02 -17.55
CA SER A 622 -5.10 5.11 -16.42
C SER A 622 -6.59 4.94 -16.18
N ARG A 623 -7.08 3.70 -16.16
CA ARG A 623 -8.44 3.42 -15.68
C ARG A 623 -8.64 4.15 -14.37
N ALA A 624 -9.67 4.99 -14.29
CA ALA A 624 -10.08 5.60 -13.03
C ALA A 624 -10.18 4.51 -11.95
N PRO A 625 -9.55 4.67 -10.80
CA PRO A 625 -9.71 3.72 -9.71
C PRO A 625 -11.21 3.66 -9.42
N ARG A 626 -11.75 2.45 -9.31
CA ARG A 626 -13.16 2.24 -8.95
C ARG A 626 -13.42 2.96 -7.64
N SER A 627 -14.05 4.12 -7.68
CA SER A 627 -14.35 4.92 -6.51
C SER A 627 -15.49 4.26 -5.74
N SER A 628 -15.23 3.93 -4.49
CA SER A 628 -16.30 3.70 -3.52
C SER A 628 -16.66 5.07 -2.96
N VAL A 629 -17.77 5.65 -3.35
CA VAL A 629 -18.30 6.88 -2.77
C VAL A 629 -18.80 6.54 -1.37
N ASN A 630 -18.23 7.16 -0.34
CA ASN A 630 -18.76 7.09 1.02
C ASN A 630 -19.58 8.34 1.31
N ASN A 631 -20.85 8.15 1.65
CA ASN A 631 -21.79 9.22 1.99
C ASN A 631 -21.64 9.74 3.44
N CYS A 632 -20.44 9.79 3.96
CA CYS A 632 -20.22 10.25 5.34
C CYS A 632 -19.19 11.38 5.36
N THR A 633 -19.63 12.59 5.06
CA THR A 633 -18.96 13.79 5.59
C THR A 633 -19.90 15.00 5.43
N GLU A 634 -20.42 15.49 6.52
CA GLU A 634 -20.75 16.91 6.61
C GLU A 634 -19.44 17.69 6.49
N GLY A 635 -19.33 18.47 5.43
CA GLY A 635 -18.11 19.21 5.14
C GLY A 635 -17.88 20.33 6.14
N SER A 636 -16.83 20.23 6.92
CA SER A 636 -16.23 21.41 7.55
C SER A 636 -15.59 22.27 6.46
N LYS A 637 -16.28 23.34 6.06
CA LYS A 637 -15.70 24.40 5.24
C LYS A 637 -14.70 25.18 6.08
N SER A 638 -13.43 24.81 6.07
CA SER A 638 -12.35 25.71 6.47
C SER A 638 -11.75 26.35 5.21
N GLY A 639 -12.39 27.39 4.74
CA GLY A 639 -11.84 28.25 3.70
C GLY A 639 -10.87 29.23 4.34
N VAL A 640 -9.58 28.98 4.28
CA VAL A 640 -8.55 29.99 4.53
C VAL A 640 -8.66 31.05 3.41
N LYS A 641 -8.90 32.27 3.77
CA LYS A 641 -8.99 33.38 2.81
C LYS A 641 -7.57 33.68 2.29
N GLY A 642 -7.25 33.29 1.04
CA GLY A 642 -5.96 33.48 0.40
C GLY A 642 -5.38 34.93 0.44
N SER A 643 -6.19 35.94 0.69
CA SER A 643 -5.69 37.33 0.72
C SER A 643 -4.86 37.69 1.97
N ALA A 644 -4.99 36.93 3.08
CA ALA A 644 -4.23 37.21 4.30
C ALA A 644 -2.82 36.57 4.23
N LEU A 645 -2.73 35.37 3.68
CA LEU A 645 -1.46 34.66 3.49
C LEU A 645 -0.57 35.37 2.46
N ALA A 646 -1.15 35.80 1.33
CA ALA A 646 -0.44 36.55 0.30
C ALA A 646 0.19 37.85 0.84
N LYS A 647 -0.52 38.60 1.74
CA LYS A 647 0.01 39.80 2.36
C LYS A 647 1.19 39.52 3.30
N GLU A 648 1.14 38.40 4.03
CA GLU A 648 2.20 38.02 4.94
C GLU A 648 3.45 37.53 4.16
N LEU A 649 3.27 36.85 3.05
CA LEU A 649 4.35 36.43 2.16
C LEU A 649 5.09 37.62 1.58
N ILE A 650 4.36 38.62 1.05
CA ILE A 650 4.94 39.86 0.53
C ILE A 650 5.71 40.61 1.64
N ARG A 651 5.18 40.65 2.87
CA ARG A 651 5.85 41.26 4.02
C ARG A 651 7.18 40.56 4.35
N MET A 652 7.28 39.26 4.05
CA MET A 652 8.48 38.47 4.27
C MET A 652 9.43 38.48 3.06
N GLY A 653 9.13 39.20 1.99
CA GLY A 653 9.95 39.28 0.78
C GLY A 653 9.80 38.06 -0.13
N LEU A 654 8.74 37.26 0.03
CA LEU A 654 8.44 36.10 -0.80
C LEU A 654 7.43 36.43 -1.90
N GLU A 655 7.55 35.78 -3.05
CA GLU A 655 6.62 35.94 -4.16
C GLU A 655 5.25 35.30 -3.87
N VAL A 656 4.18 35.92 -4.35
CA VAL A 656 2.80 35.41 -4.21
C VAL A 656 2.61 34.04 -4.87
N SER A 657 3.40 33.73 -5.89
CA SER A 657 3.45 32.42 -6.54
C SER A 657 3.78 31.27 -5.55
N ASN A 658 4.36 31.56 -4.41
CA ASN A 658 4.70 30.60 -3.36
C ASN A 658 3.53 30.26 -2.42
N GLU A 659 2.42 31.04 -2.48
CA GLU A 659 1.22 30.79 -1.66
C GLU A 659 0.64 29.40 -1.91
N ASP A 660 0.52 29.01 -3.15
CA ASP A 660 -0.02 27.72 -3.56
C ASP A 660 0.83 26.54 -3.06
N LEU A 661 2.16 26.74 -2.99
CA LEU A 661 3.09 25.75 -2.48
C LEU A 661 3.00 25.62 -0.95
N LEU A 662 2.85 26.72 -0.24
CA LEU A 662 2.69 26.75 1.22
C LEU A 662 1.33 26.19 1.64
N LEU A 663 0.25 26.52 0.94
CA LEU A 663 -1.08 25.94 1.16
C LEU A 663 -1.12 24.43 0.92
N ARG A 664 -0.24 23.92 0.05
CA ARG A 664 -0.04 22.48 -0.20
C ARG A 664 0.91 21.82 0.82
N GLY A 665 1.38 22.57 1.83
CA GLY A 665 2.28 22.06 2.87
C GLY A 665 3.75 21.96 2.45
N CYS A 666 4.16 22.63 1.37
CA CYS A 666 5.56 22.71 0.99
C CYS A 666 6.33 23.63 1.93
N ILE A 667 7.62 23.35 2.12
CA ILE A 667 8.56 24.25 2.77
C ILE A 667 9.32 24.99 1.68
N ILE A 668 9.36 26.30 1.78
CA ILE A 668 10.07 27.16 0.83
C ILE A 668 11.36 27.62 1.47
N ASN A 669 12.46 27.55 0.74
CA ASN A 669 13.72 28.15 1.15
C ASN A 669 13.83 29.53 0.48
N ALA A 670 13.83 30.58 1.29
CA ALA A 670 14.04 31.96 0.88
C ALA A 670 15.23 32.52 1.64
N ASP A 671 16.29 32.87 0.92
CA ASP A 671 17.53 33.48 1.45
C ASP A 671 18.13 32.75 2.68
N GLY A 672 18.14 31.40 2.63
CA GLY A 672 18.65 30.56 3.71
C GLY A 672 17.71 30.39 4.91
N GLN A 673 16.47 30.87 4.78
CA GLN A 673 15.41 30.62 5.75
C GLN A 673 14.37 29.66 5.19
N TYR A 674 13.87 28.76 6.04
CA TYR A 674 12.83 27.81 5.67
C TYR A 674 11.48 28.29 6.16
N VAL A 675 10.55 28.51 5.24
CA VAL A 675 9.19 29.00 5.51
C VAL A 675 8.20 27.87 5.29
N ARG A 676 7.33 27.62 6.26
CA ARG A 676 6.23 26.65 6.16
C ARG A 676 4.95 27.21 6.77
N LEU A 677 3.81 26.75 6.28
CA LEU A 677 2.50 27.05 6.84
C LEU A 677 2.12 25.95 7.85
N VAL A 678 1.79 26.34 9.08
CA VAL A 678 1.28 25.40 10.11
C VAL A 678 -0.03 25.96 10.64
N GLY A 679 -1.14 25.33 10.28
CA GLY A 679 -2.47 25.91 10.48
C GLY A 679 -2.57 27.20 9.67
N ASP A 680 -2.90 28.32 10.32
CA ASP A 680 -3.04 29.65 9.70
C ASP A 680 -1.80 30.56 9.92
N ARG A 681 -0.67 30.01 10.36
CA ARG A 681 0.55 30.79 10.68
C ARG A 681 1.75 30.33 9.85
N LEU A 682 2.49 31.30 9.32
CA LEU A 682 3.79 31.09 8.71
C LEU A 682 4.84 30.90 9.81
N ILE A 683 5.60 29.81 9.74
CA ILE A 683 6.74 29.54 10.61
C ILE A 683 8.02 29.65 9.80
N VAL A 684 8.94 30.48 10.26
CA VAL A 684 10.26 30.71 9.65
C VAL A 684 11.34 30.16 10.57
N THR A 685 12.22 29.28 10.02
CA THR A 685 13.34 28.71 10.76
C THR A 685 14.64 28.94 10.01
N ARG A 686 15.69 29.41 10.71
CA ARG A 686 17.01 29.67 10.11
C ARG A 686 17.88 28.42 9.95
N ASN A 687 17.64 27.41 10.76
CA ASN A 687 18.42 26.18 10.75
C ASN A 687 17.50 24.99 10.43
N TRP A 688 17.99 24.11 9.54
CA TRP A 688 17.41 22.78 9.40
C TRP A 688 17.61 22.03 10.72
N PRO A 689 16.58 21.59 11.43
CA PRO A 689 16.76 20.92 12.70
C PRO A 689 17.46 19.56 12.47
N GLY A 690 18.69 19.49 12.92
CA GLY A 690 19.47 18.25 12.92
C GLY A 690 19.03 17.30 14.01
N ALA A 691 19.21 16.00 13.75
CA ALA A 691 18.72 14.86 14.49
C ALA A 691 19.27 14.70 15.90
N GLY A 692 18.41 14.25 16.80
CA GLY A 692 18.80 13.61 18.06
C GLY A 692 17.76 12.53 18.42
N ASP A 693 18.20 11.39 18.84
CA ASP A 693 17.39 10.20 19.20
C ASP A 693 16.33 10.44 20.31
N ALA A 694 16.46 11.55 21.07
CA ALA A 694 15.55 11.94 22.13
C ALA A 694 14.14 12.37 21.63
N VAL A 695 13.99 12.74 20.35
CA VAL A 695 12.74 13.31 19.83
C VAL A 695 11.73 12.21 19.43
N ALA A 696 12.17 10.99 19.15
CA ALA A 696 11.26 9.87 18.86
C ALA A 696 10.50 9.42 20.12
N ASP A 697 11.20 9.41 21.26
CA ASP A 697 10.58 9.10 22.56
C ASP A 697 9.67 10.25 23.01
N GLN A 698 10.03 11.50 22.69
CA GLN A 698 9.25 12.69 23.02
C GLN A 698 7.96 12.79 22.18
N LEU A 699 7.99 12.43 20.89
CA LEU A 699 6.80 12.41 20.03
C LEU A 699 5.83 11.29 20.41
N THR A 700 6.35 10.13 20.80
CA THR A 700 5.52 9.03 21.34
C THR A 700 4.88 9.47 22.65
N ALA A 701 5.65 10.14 23.53
CA ALA A 701 5.17 10.69 24.79
C ALA A 701 4.17 11.85 24.59
N GLU A 702 4.35 12.69 23.57
CA GLU A 702 3.41 13.79 23.27
C GLU A 702 2.09 13.28 22.68
N VAL A 703 2.12 12.28 21.80
CA VAL A 703 0.89 11.64 21.26
C VAL A 703 0.18 10.86 22.38
N GLU A 704 0.92 10.15 23.22
CA GLU A 704 0.36 9.47 24.40
C GLU A 704 -0.16 10.48 25.44
N ALA A 705 0.52 11.60 25.66
CA ALA A 705 0.08 12.66 26.55
C ALA A 705 -1.13 13.43 25.98
N GLU A 706 -1.25 13.58 24.67
CA GLU A 706 -2.43 14.22 24.04
C GLU A 706 -3.62 13.27 24.01
N LEU A 707 -3.40 11.96 23.77
CA LEU A 707 -4.42 10.91 23.93
C LEU A 707 -4.84 10.78 25.39
N ALA A 708 -3.90 10.87 26.33
CA ALA A 708 -4.19 10.88 27.77
C ALA A 708 -4.91 12.17 28.20
N ARG A 709 -4.54 13.32 27.64
CA ARG A 709 -5.25 14.60 27.86
C ARG A 709 -6.67 14.57 27.30
N ASN A 710 -6.88 14.00 26.11
CA ASN A 710 -8.20 13.88 25.53
C ASN A 710 -9.07 12.87 26.30
N ARG A 711 -8.48 11.78 26.82
CA ARG A 711 -9.16 10.86 27.77
C ARG A 711 -9.44 11.53 29.11
N ALA A 712 -8.50 12.30 29.65
CA ALA A 712 -8.66 13.02 30.90
C ALA A 712 -9.65 14.18 30.77
N ALA A 713 -9.72 14.86 29.61
CA ALA A 713 -10.72 15.89 29.36
C ALA A 713 -12.11 15.29 29.25
N SER A 714 -12.28 14.19 28.50
CA SER A 714 -13.55 13.46 28.41
C SER A 714 -13.99 12.90 29.76
N SER A 715 -13.08 12.31 30.53
CA SER A 715 -13.37 11.80 31.88
C SER A 715 -13.65 12.93 32.89
N SER A 716 -13.01 14.10 32.75
CA SER A 716 -13.28 15.29 33.59
C SER A 716 -14.65 15.86 33.27
N GLU A 717 -15.02 15.89 32.01
CA GLU A 717 -16.32 16.40 31.53
C GLU A 717 -17.46 15.48 32.00
N LEU A 718 -17.28 14.16 31.87
CA LEU A 718 -18.21 13.19 32.42
C LEU A 718 -18.34 13.27 33.94
N LYS A 719 -17.24 13.46 34.67
CA LYS A 719 -17.27 13.68 36.14
C LYS A 719 -18.00 14.92 36.53
N GLN A 720 -17.86 16.00 35.77
CA GLN A 720 -18.58 17.26 36.00
C GLN A 720 -20.06 17.06 35.72
N GLN A 721 -20.45 16.49 34.62
CA GLN A 721 -21.86 16.23 34.29
C GLN A 721 -22.50 15.28 35.30
N ALA A 722 -21.80 14.23 35.72
CA ALA A 722 -22.27 13.30 36.76
C ALA A 722 -22.49 13.99 38.09
N ARG A 723 -21.61 14.94 38.52
CA ARG A 723 -21.79 15.75 39.73
C ARG A 723 -22.98 16.71 39.63
N GLU A 724 -23.13 17.37 38.48
CA GLU A 724 -24.27 18.25 38.21
C GLU A 724 -25.58 17.47 38.25
N LEU A 725 -25.59 16.23 37.68
CA LEU A 725 -26.73 15.37 37.74
C LEU A 725 -27.11 14.96 39.16
N MET A 726 -26.11 14.57 39.98
CA MET A 726 -26.32 14.24 41.40
C MET A 726 -26.84 15.43 42.21
N HIS A 727 -26.39 16.65 41.94
CA HIS A 727 -26.85 17.84 42.64
C HIS A 727 -28.24 18.35 42.19
N SER A 728 -28.60 18.13 40.92
CA SER A 728 -29.86 18.58 40.34
C SER A 728 -31.02 17.61 40.52
N GLY A 729 -30.74 16.35 40.91
CA GLY A 729 -31.75 15.30 41.01
C GLY A 729 -32.33 14.91 39.66
N GLY A 730 -31.57 15.09 38.56
CA GLY A 730 -31.99 14.77 37.18
C GLY A 730 -32.06 13.27 36.92
N SER A 731 -32.69 12.91 35.79
CA SER A 731 -32.85 11.51 35.39
C SER A 731 -31.53 10.92 34.87
N VAL A 732 -30.99 9.96 35.59
CA VAL A 732 -29.78 9.19 35.18
C VAL A 732 -30.00 8.50 33.82
N THR A 733 -31.20 7.99 33.57
CA THR A 733 -31.57 7.29 32.34
C THR A 733 -31.52 8.20 31.12
N ASP A 734 -32.05 9.44 31.26
CA ASP A 734 -32.05 10.41 30.17
C ASP A 734 -30.64 10.97 29.92
N TRP A 735 -29.84 11.12 30.97
CA TRP A 735 -28.43 11.51 30.81
C TRP A 735 -27.62 10.40 30.11
N LEU A 736 -27.75 9.14 30.53
CA LEU A 736 -27.07 8.03 29.85
C LEU A 736 -27.52 7.87 28.39
N ALA A 737 -28.80 8.09 28.10
CA ALA A 737 -29.33 8.07 26.74
C ALA A 737 -28.80 9.23 25.86
N SER A 738 -28.43 10.35 26.47
CA SER A 738 -27.84 11.50 25.75
C SER A 738 -26.34 11.33 25.46
N LEU A 739 -25.67 10.36 26.08
CA LEU A 739 -24.25 10.11 25.90
C LEU A 739 -23.98 9.15 24.74
N PRO A 740 -22.86 9.31 24.01
CA PRO A 740 -22.39 8.29 23.08
C PRO A 740 -22.23 6.93 23.82
N LEU A 741 -22.66 5.85 23.22
CA LEU A 741 -22.63 4.51 23.83
C LEU A 741 -21.26 4.09 24.40
N GLN A 742 -20.16 4.61 23.83
CA GLN A 742 -18.80 4.37 24.33
C GLN A 742 -18.50 5.09 25.67
N GLN A 743 -19.27 6.12 25.99
CA GLN A 743 -19.14 6.86 27.24
C GLN A 743 -20.14 6.41 28.31
N ALA A 744 -21.15 5.64 27.94
CA ALA A 744 -22.17 5.18 28.86
C ALA A 744 -21.62 4.29 29.98
N ASP A 745 -20.73 3.33 29.64
CA ASP A 745 -20.10 2.45 30.64
C ASP A 745 -19.13 3.23 31.54
N GLU A 746 -18.39 4.22 30.99
CA GLU A 746 -17.49 5.08 31.74
C GLU A 746 -18.29 6.07 32.62
N ALA A 747 -19.43 6.52 32.13
CA ALA A 747 -20.36 7.36 32.87
C ALA A 747 -20.99 6.60 34.06
N ILE A 748 -21.41 5.37 33.87
CA ILE A 748 -21.91 4.47 34.93
C ILE A 748 -20.82 4.23 35.96
N ALA A 749 -19.60 3.86 35.57
CA ALA A 749 -18.48 3.65 36.48
C ALA A 749 -18.06 4.93 37.18
N THR A 750 -18.26 6.09 36.59
CA THR A 750 -17.97 7.40 37.19
C THR A 750 -19.04 7.78 38.20
N LEU A 751 -20.31 7.56 37.89
CA LEU A 751 -21.41 7.75 38.84
C LEU A 751 -21.26 6.83 40.06
N THR A 752 -21.00 5.55 39.83
CA THR A 752 -20.82 4.57 40.90
C THR A 752 -19.71 5.03 41.86
N ARG A 753 -18.55 5.42 41.35
CA ARG A 753 -17.44 5.96 42.16
C ARG A 753 -17.78 7.24 42.90
N LEU A 754 -18.55 8.13 42.31
CA LEU A 754 -18.96 9.39 42.96
C LEU A 754 -19.99 9.12 44.06
N VAL A 755 -20.88 8.13 43.90
CA VAL A 755 -21.83 7.67 44.91
C VAL A 755 -21.09 7.05 46.07
N ASP A 756 -20.15 6.13 45.82
CA ASP A 756 -19.31 5.50 46.84
C ASP A 756 -18.49 6.58 47.63
N ASP A 757 -17.90 7.57 46.90
CA ASP A 757 -17.15 8.68 47.52
C ASP A 757 -18.03 9.59 48.36
N GLU A 758 -19.32 9.75 48.05
CA GLU A 758 -20.26 10.59 48.83
C GLU A 758 -20.86 9.78 49.99
N GLU A 759 -21.09 8.45 49.89
CA GLU A 759 -21.45 7.54 50.97
C GLU A 759 -20.36 7.52 52.03
N ASP A 760 -19.09 7.38 51.62
CA ASP A 760 -17.93 7.39 52.55
C ASP A 760 -17.76 8.72 53.27
N ARG A 761 -18.23 9.84 52.70
CA ARG A 761 -18.24 11.15 53.31
C ARG A 761 -19.48 11.43 54.15
N GLY A 762 -20.45 10.45 54.21
CA GLY A 762 -21.68 10.60 54.96
C GLY A 762 -22.63 11.71 54.47
N ARG A 763 -22.50 12.08 53.16
CA ARG A 763 -23.28 13.17 52.58
C ARG A 763 -24.43 12.70 51.68
N TYR A 764 -24.42 11.45 51.26
CA TYR A 764 -25.41 10.86 50.36
C TYR A 764 -25.82 9.50 50.85
N GLN A 765 -27.14 9.25 50.98
CA GLN A 765 -27.73 7.93 51.17
C GLN A 765 -28.67 7.71 49.98
N PRO A 766 -28.40 6.72 49.10
CA PRO A 766 -29.29 6.42 48.00
C PRO A 766 -30.66 5.99 48.48
N THR A 767 -31.70 6.53 47.84
CA THR A 767 -33.08 6.20 48.17
C THR A 767 -33.35 4.73 47.77
N GLU A 768 -34.29 4.05 48.47
CA GLU A 768 -34.71 2.67 48.14
C GLU A 768 -35.13 2.53 46.66
N GLN A 769 -35.69 3.60 46.03
CA GLN A 769 -36.05 3.61 44.64
C GLN A 769 -34.84 3.61 43.70
N GLU A 770 -33.74 4.29 44.05
CA GLU A 770 -32.50 4.32 43.29
C GLU A 770 -31.77 3.00 43.39
N GLN A 771 -31.72 2.37 44.58
CA GLN A 771 -31.15 1.04 44.78
C GLN A 771 -31.94 -0.02 44.00
N ALA A 772 -33.28 0.03 43.98
CA ALA A 772 -34.14 -0.85 43.23
C ALA A 772 -33.95 -0.66 41.71
N ARG A 773 -33.67 0.53 41.26
CA ARG A 773 -33.49 0.88 39.84
C ARG A 773 -32.12 0.41 39.33
N VAL A 774 -31.06 0.53 40.11
CA VAL A 774 -29.73 -0.03 39.79
C VAL A 774 -29.79 -1.54 39.75
N ALA A 775 -30.49 -2.18 40.70
CA ALA A 775 -30.70 -3.64 40.70
C ALA A 775 -31.52 -4.12 39.50
N SER A 776 -32.55 -3.36 39.07
CA SER A 776 -33.30 -3.63 37.86
C SER A 776 -32.47 -3.56 36.59
N LEU A 777 -31.60 -2.54 36.42
CA LEU A 777 -30.71 -2.39 35.29
C LEU A 777 -29.64 -3.49 35.22
N GLN A 778 -29.12 -3.91 36.38
CA GLN A 778 -28.23 -5.07 36.50
C GLN A 778 -28.93 -6.38 36.11
N ALA A 779 -30.19 -6.55 36.52
CA ALA A 779 -30.98 -7.74 36.19
C ALA A 779 -31.35 -7.77 34.68
N ASP A 780 -31.62 -6.62 34.06
CA ASP A 780 -31.91 -6.50 32.62
C ASP A 780 -30.66 -6.80 31.78
N ASN A 781 -29.49 -6.33 32.19
CA ASN A 781 -28.22 -6.68 31.55
C ASN A 781 -27.88 -8.18 31.67
N GLN A 782 -28.16 -8.81 32.83
CA GLN A 782 -28.02 -10.26 33.02
C GLN A 782 -29.06 -11.05 32.18
N ARG A 783 -30.30 -10.55 32.03
CA ARG A 783 -31.29 -11.18 31.14
C ARG A 783 -30.91 -11.08 29.69
N HIS A 784 -30.41 -9.92 29.22
CA HIS A 784 -29.91 -9.77 27.87
C HIS A 784 -28.71 -10.69 27.56
N GLY A 785 -27.78 -10.79 28.52
CA GLY A 785 -26.67 -11.74 28.44
C GLY A 785 -27.12 -13.21 28.38
N ALA A 786 -28.15 -13.55 29.14
CA ALA A 786 -28.73 -14.92 29.16
C ALA A 786 -29.55 -15.22 27.87
N GLU A 787 -30.23 -14.23 27.29
CA GLU A 787 -30.92 -14.42 26.03
C GLU A 787 -29.95 -14.56 24.85
N ILE A 788 -28.86 -13.79 24.83
CA ILE A 788 -27.76 -13.96 23.87
C ILE A 788 -27.13 -15.35 24.02
N ALA A 789 -26.88 -15.83 25.25
CA ALA A 789 -26.37 -17.18 25.50
C ALA A 789 -27.35 -18.28 25.07
N LYS A 790 -28.68 -18.11 25.31
CA LYS A 790 -29.72 -19.01 24.81
C LYS A 790 -29.85 -19.01 23.29
N ALA A 791 -29.70 -17.86 22.64
CA ALA A 791 -29.68 -17.76 21.20
C ALA A 791 -28.46 -18.47 20.61
N ARG A 792 -27.28 -18.32 21.23
CA ARG A 792 -26.06 -19.06 20.87
C ARG A 792 -26.25 -20.59 21.02
N ALA A 793 -26.79 -21.03 22.12
CA ALA A 793 -27.05 -22.46 22.34
C ALA A 793 -28.09 -23.06 21.35
N ARG A 794 -29.10 -22.28 20.94
CA ARG A 794 -30.07 -22.72 19.91
C ARG A 794 -29.47 -22.76 18.50
N LEU A 795 -28.43 -22.01 18.24
CA LEU A 795 -27.72 -21.98 16.96
C LEU A 795 -26.54 -22.97 16.91
N GLY A 796 -26.31 -23.78 17.96
CA GLY A 796 -25.20 -24.74 18.01
C GLY A 796 -23.83 -24.09 17.93
N VAL A 797 -23.70 -22.87 18.40
CA VAL A 797 -22.44 -22.12 18.46
C VAL A 797 -22.05 -22.05 19.94
N GLU A 798 -21.17 -22.99 20.39
CA GLU A 798 -20.48 -22.87 21.67
C GLU A 798 -19.45 -21.73 21.67
#